data_8e6a08468b22711849c3fe9dfa79e7f3
#
_entry.id   8e6a08468b22711849c3fe9dfa79e7f3
#
_cell.length_a   1.000
_cell.length_b   1.000
_cell.length_c   1.000
_cell.angle_alpha   90.00
_cell.angle_beta   90.00
_cell.angle_gamma   90.00
#
_symmetry.space_group_name_H-M   'P 1'
#
loop_
_entity.id
_entity.type
_entity.pdbx_description
1 polymer ?
#
loop_
_entity_poly.entity_id
_entity_poly.type
_entity_poly.pdbx_seq_one_letter_code
_entity_poly.pdbx_strand_id
1 'polypeptide(L)'
;MSRPLHALAAFAAGRPRLVLAVCVVLSLAGAGLALRLQPDASNDTFVGKGSATSQATSELADRFGEDSVIVLVRGQLNRIILTDNLQKLIGLEGCLSGNVPRGVIPTGGSTGPCGRLADSQAVKVVIGPGTFINESTRQLQQGFAERTKGAQTKANKVAKAARELALKQGRSKEDADKLAAQAKQLVQAQYTRDVLQLALKYGLTGVPSIDDPSFVTQLVYDPSKPAQTPKARFAYLFPSKDSALIQVRLKPGLSAEQRNAAIDDIRKATEMPDFALTKASYAVTGAPVVVNDLTDSISRSLLILLVAAVLVMAATLALVFSSRLRLLPLGIALGAAAITFGALSLAGQTLTIAGIAVLPVLIGLAVDYAIQLQARVEEVRRRDGLTAAPAAKRAAALGAPTVATAACATIAGFLVLLLSPVPMVRGFGVLLIVGIVVAFVLALAGGTAAMVLADRRTPRPPGRRRLPRVDVRGSRPVLAVRRGAGRISTGALGLAHRRPGRVLLVAVVLAVAGWAADTQLKVQTEILQLVPQNDASVRDLKRLQEQTGVAGQVDVFVTGDNVGRAATIAWLGDLQRKVLAKYGYSTARGCGEAAICPAFSLPDLFGQRTGGTPTQKQVDALLDAIPPYFSQNVITPDRTAATLSFGLKLMPLDRQQEVLDELRRQLDTAPPGVNARLAGLPVLAAEANDKVSGHGRRVLTLIAGLLAVAAVLLVALRSAKRALVPLVPIVLATGWSSLLLFALRIDLNPMSVVLSALVIAISTEFSVLLSERYRSERAKGRQVAEALRDAYGSTGAAVAASGITVVAGFAVLILSTFPLIRNFGLVCVIDLTVSLLGVLIVLPAALVWSEREARAGAALPGRRRRTRAADVPA
;
A
#
# COMPACT_ATOMS: atom_id res chain seq x y z
N MET A 1 26.70 7.91 -29.44
CA MET A 1 26.64 8.28 -28.01
C MET A 1 27.90 9.03 -27.50
N SER A 2 29.09 8.83 -28.02
CA SER A 2 30.31 9.43 -27.47
C SER A 2 30.44 10.96 -27.61
N ARG A 3 29.99 11.56 -28.75
CA ARG A 3 30.10 12.98 -28.99
C ARG A 3 29.40 13.90 -27.99
N PRO A 4 28.09 13.72 -27.64
CA PRO A 4 27.40 14.58 -26.68
C PRO A 4 27.95 14.45 -25.26
N LEU A 5 28.34 13.25 -24.81
CA LEU A 5 28.91 13.04 -23.49
C LEU A 5 30.29 13.75 -23.34
N HIS A 6 31.10 13.65 -24.39
CA HIS A 6 32.39 14.36 -24.43
C HIS A 6 32.17 15.87 -24.43
N ALA A 7 31.22 16.40 -25.22
CA ALA A 7 30.91 17.83 -25.26
C ALA A 7 30.45 18.34 -23.86
N LEU A 8 29.59 17.61 -23.16
CA LEU A 8 29.11 17.98 -21.81
C LEU A 8 30.27 18.03 -20.80
N ALA A 9 31.13 17.01 -20.79
CA ALA A 9 32.29 16.98 -19.90
C ALA A 9 33.32 18.06 -20.25
N ALA A 10 33.52 18.35 -21.55
CA ALA A 10 34.42 19.40 -22.01
C ALA A 10 33.90 20.80 -21.62
N PHE A 11 32.60 21.02 -21.74
CA PHE A 11 31.93 22.27 -21.29
C PHE A 11 32.07 22.44 -19.78
N ALA A 12 31.80 21.38 -19.00
CA ALA A 12 31.94 21.40 -17.55
C ALA A 12 33.38 21.66 -17.07
N ALA A 13 34.37 21.09 -17.76
CA ALA A 13 35.75 21.32 -17.48
C ALA A 13 36.22 22.74 -17.92
N GLY A 14 35.61 23.32 -18.94
CA GLY A 14 35.88 24.68 -19.43
C GLY A 14 35.31 25.78 -18.54
N ARG A 15 34.08 25.62 -18.07
CA ARG A 15 33.34 26.60 -17.23
C ARG A 15 32.91 26.02 -15.89
N PRO A 16 33.85 25.53 -15.03
CA PRO A 16 33.50 24.73 -13.89
C PRO A 16 32.70 25.50 -12.80
N ARG A 17 32.94 26.80 -12.62
CA ARG A 17 32.18 27.62 -11.64
C ARG A 17 30.71 27.76 -12.04
N LEU A 18 30.43 28.03 -13.31
CA LEU A 18 29.07 28.17 -13.81
C LEU A 18 28.30 26.84 -13.70
N VAL A 19 28.90 25.76 -14.19
CA VAL A 19 28.25 24.44 -14.14
C VAL A 19 27.96 23.98 -12.70
N LEU A 20 28.92 24.17 -11.80
CA LEU A 20 28.71 23.82 -10.41
C LEU A 20 27.62 24.69 -9.73
N ALA A 21 27.60 25.99 -10.03
CA ALA A 21 26.57 26.90 -9.51
C ALA A 21 25.18 26.49 -10.01
N VAL A 22 25.02 26.19 -11.29
CA VAL A 22 23.76 25.69 -11.87
C VAL A 22 23.33 24.38 -11.21
N CYS A 23 24.23 23.42 -11.04
CA CYS A 23 23.93 22.14 -10.36
C CYS A 23 23.47 22.38 -8.91
N VAL A 24 24.12 23.27 -8.17
CA VAL A 24 23.76 23.59 -6.78
C VAL A 24 22.41 24.30 -6.72
N VAL A 25 22.16 25.29 -7.58
CA VAL A 25 20.87 26.00 -7.63
C VAL A 25 19.72 25.04 -7.94
N LEU A 26 19.89 24.18 -8.95
CA LEU A 26 18.88 23.17 -9.29
C LEU A 26 18.65 22.18 -8.15
N SER A 27 19.71 21.77 -7.44
CA SER A 27 19.58 20.87 -6.29
C SER A 27 18.86 21.55 -5.12
N LEU A 28 19.15 22.82 -4.84
CA LEU A 28 18.47 23.58 -3.78
C LEU A 28 17.01 23.86 -4.13
N ALA A 29 16.72 24.23 -5.38
CA ALA A 29 15.36 24.41 -5.85
C ALA A 29 14.57 23.09 -5.78
N GLY A 30 15.19 21.99 -6.21
CA GLY A 30 14.60 20.67 -6.11
C GLY A 30 14.31 20.25 -4.66
N ALA A 31 15.24 20.54 -3.74
CA ALA A 31 15.03 20.28 -2.31
C ALA A 31 13.86 21.11 -1.75
N GLY A 32 13.76 22.41 -2.10
CA GLY A 32 12.64 23.27 -1.68
C GLY A 32 11.29 22.76 -2.21
N LEU A 33 11.24 22.27 -3.45
CA LEU A 33 10.04 21.67 -4.02
C LEU A 33 9.70 20.32 -3.38
N ALA A 34 10.70 19.49 -3.06
CA ALA A 34 10.51 18.21 -2.40
C ALA A 34 9.87 18.35 -1.01
N LEU A 35 10.09 19.47 -0.31
CA LEU A 35 9.44 19.74 0.99
C LEU A 35 7.92 19.96 0.88
N ARG A 36 7.38 20.18 -0.33
CA ARG A 36 5.95 20.33 -0.59
C ARG A 36 5.26 18.99 -0.90
N LEU A 37 6.02 17.89 -0.99
CA LEU A 37 5.44 16.57 -1.25
C LEU A 37 4.59 16.12 -0.08
N GLN A 38 3.35 15.75 -0.39
CA GLN A 38 2.44 15.14 0.56
C GLN A 38 2.58 13.62 0.51
N PRO A 39 2.74 12.93 1.66
CA PRO A 39 2.72 11.48 1.72
C PRO A 39 1.30 10.95 1.48
N ASP A 40 1.21 9.80 0.82
CA ASP A 40 -0.04 9.15 0.47
C ASP A 40 0.03 7.65 0.81
N ALA A 41 -0.78 7.24 1.78
CA ALA A 41 -0.95 5.85 2.19
C ALA A 41 -2.28 5.26 1.71
N SER A 42 -2.97 5.94 0.79
CA SER A 42 -4.28 5.50 0.31
C SER A 42 -4.24 4.15 -0.41
N ASN A 43 -5.38 3.47 -0.44
CA ASN A 43 -5.56 2.18 -1.09
C ASN A 43 -5.31 2.24 -2.61
N ASP A 44 -5.46 3.41 -3.22
CA ASP A 44 -5.19 3.66 -4.65
C ASP A 44 -3.74 3.39 -5.04
N THR A 45 -2.82 3.42 -4.07
CA THR A 45 -1.40 3.12 -4.30
C THR A 45 -1.16 1.62 -4.54
N PHE A 46 -2.04 0.75 -4.03
CA PHE A 46 -1.96 -0.71 -4.19
C PHE A 46 -2.79 -1.23 -5.36
N VAL A 47 -4.01 -0.68 -5.55
CA VAL A 47 -4.94 -1.10 -6.62
C VAL A 47 -5.20 0.09 -7.53
N GLY A 48 -4.84 -0.02 -8.81
CA GLY A 48 -4.99 1.09 -9.76
C GLY A 48 -6.45 1.57 -9.88
N LYS A 49 -6.66 2.88 -9.98
CA LYS A 49 -7.97 3.54 -10.15
C LYS A 49 -8.81 3.04 -11.34
N GLY A 50 -8.20 2.29 -12.26
CA GLY A 50 -8.86 1.76 -13.46
C GLY A 50 -9.50 0.38 -13.29
N SER A 51 -9.43 -0.28 -12.11
CA SER A 51 -10.08 -1.57 -11.93
C SER A 51 -11.58 -1.41 -11.69
N ALA A 52 -12.39 -2.38 -12.15
CA ALA A 52 -13.84 -2.38 -11.91
C ALA A 52 -14.19 -2.32 -10.42
N THR A 53 -13.39 -3.00 -9.58
CA THR A 53 -13.55 -2.99 -8.12
C THR A 53 -13.22 -1.61 -7.52
N SER A 54 -12.16 -0.94 -8.00
CA SER A 54 -11.84 0.42 -7.54
C SER A 54 -12.93 1.41 -7.91
N GLN A 55 -13.46 1.32 -9.13
CA GLN A 55 -14.58 2.16 -9.58
C GLN A 55 -15.84 1.90 -8.76
N ALA A 56 -16.21 0.62 -8.54
CA ALA A 56 -17.37 0.27 -7.71
C ALA A 56 -17.21 0.76 -6.26
N THR A 57 -16.00 0.67 -5.69
CA THR A 57 -15.71 1.15 -4.32
C THR A 57 -15.79 2.68 -4.25
N SER A 58 -15.28 3.39 -5.27
CA SER A 58 -15.41 4.86 -5.34
C SER A 58 -16.85 5.30 -5.49
N GLU A 59 -17.64 4.69 -6.40
CA GLU A 59 -19.06 4.98 -6.55
C GLU A 59 -19.86 4.67 -5.27
N LEU A 60 -19.53 3.57 -4.58
CA LEU A 60 -20.12 3.25 -3.28
C LEU A 60 -19.83 4.38 -2.26
N ALA A 61 -18.57 4.84 -2.20
CA ALA A 61 -18.17 5.91 -1.30
C ALA A 61 -18.90 7.22 -1.63
N ASP A 62 -19.05 7.57 -2.90
CA ASP A 62 -19.78 8.77 -3.34
C ASP A 62 -21.26 8.73 -2.90
N ARG A 63 -21.90 7.56 -2.98
CA ARG A 63 -23.31 7.39 -2.65
C ARG A 63 -23.55 7.25 -1.14
N PHE A 64 -22.76 6.40 -0.47
CA PHE A 64 -23.00 6.00 0.92
C PHE A 64 -22.00 6.56 1.93
N GLY A 65 -20.95 7.26 1.48
CA GLY A 65 -19.85 7.77 2.30
C GLY A 65 -18.63 6.86 2.27
N GLU A 66 -17.51 7.42 2.69
CA GLU A 66 -16.26 6.67 2.80
C GLU A 66 -16.33 5.54 3.84
N ASP A 67 -15.29 4.71 3.91
CA ASP A 67 -15.15 3.70 4.95
C ASP A 67 -15.30 4.32 6.35
N SER A 68 -15.93 3.56 7.26
CA SER A 68 -16.28 4.09 8.57
C SER A 68 -15.06 4.25 9.48
N VAL A 69 -14.94 5.40 10.13
CA VAL A 69 -14.20 5.54 11.38
C VAL A 69 -15.00 4.81 12.46
N ILE A 70 -14.38 3.86 13.13
CA ILE A 70 -15.01 3.04 14.16
C ILE A 70 -14.59 3.52 15.54
N VAL A 71 -15.55 3.92 16.36
CA VAL A 71 -15.33 4.14 17.77
C VAL A 71 -15.78 2.88 18.51
N LEU A 72 -14.81 2.08 18.92
CA LEU A 72 -15.03 0.86 19.70
C LEU A 72 -15.24 1.24 21.17
N VAL A 73 -16.43 0.96 21.68
CA VAL A 73 -16.77 1.12 23.09
C VAL A 73 -16.51 -0.20 23.80
N ARG A 74 -15.55 -0.22 24.72
CA ARG A 74 -15.13 -1.42 25.46
C ARG A 74 -15.65 -1.37 26.88
N GLY A 75 -16.33 -2.42 27.29
CA GLY A 75 -16.93 -2.58 28.61
C GLY A 75 -18.13 -3.51 28.56
N GLN A 76 -18.61 -3.99 29.71
CA GLN A 76 -19.80 -4.85 29.75
C GLN A 76 -20.99 -4.13 29.12
N LEU A 77 -21.63 -4.75 28.12
CA LEU A 77 -22.68 -4.14 27.32
C LEU A 77 -23.86 -3.66 28.17
N ASN A 78 -24.26 -4.42 29.21
CA ASN A 78 -25.30 -3.99 30.16
C ASN A 78 -24.95 -2.67 30.84
N ARG A 79 -23.68 -2.41 31.17
CA ARG A 79 -23.25 -1.15 31.77
C ARG A 79 -23.19 -0.02 30.75
N ILE A 80 -22.97 -0.35 29.49
CA ILE A 80 -22.90 0.63 28.40
C ILE A 80 -24.31 1.15 28.09
N ILE A 81 -25.32 0.26 28.03
CA ILE A 81 -26.65 0.60 27.49
C ILE A 81 -27.77 0.70 28.53
N LEU A 82 -27.56 0.23 29.77
CA LEU A 82 -28.57 0.23 30.83
C LEU A 82 -28.27 1.19 32.00
N THR A 83 -27.31 2.11 31.80
CA THR A 83 -26.90 3.10 32.82
C THR A 83 -26.80 4.48 32.20
N ASP A 84 -26.37 5.48 32.99
CA ASP A 84 -26.10 6.84 32.51
C ASP A 84 -25.11 6.89 31.34
N ASN A 85 -24.35 5.83 31.10
CA ASN A 85 -23.47 5.72 29.94
C ASN A 85 -24.24 5.81 28.61
N LEU A 86 -25.51 5.36 28.58
CA LEU A 86 -26.36 5.49 27.38
C LEU A 86 -26.58 6.95 27.00
N GLN A 87 -26.85 7.82 27.98
CA GLN A 87 -27.04 9.26 27.74
C GLN A 87 -25.74 9.91 27.25
N LYS A 88 -24.59 9.51 27.78
CA LYS A 88 -23.28 9.97 27.33
C LYS A 88 -22.97 9.53 25.92
N LEU A 89 -23.36 8.28 25.53
CA LEU A 89 -23.23 7.79 24.15
C LEU A 89 -24.13 8.58 23.19
N ILE A 90 -25.38 8.84 23.56
CA ILE A 90 -26.28 9.67 22.75
C ILE A 90 -25.68 11.06 22.53
N GLY A 91 -25.13 11.67 23.59
CA GLY A 91 -24.45 12.95 23.53
C GLY A 91 -23.22 12.93 22.61
N LEU A 92 -22.35 11.92 22.77
CA LEU A 92 -21.18 11.73 21.92
C LEU A 92 -21.59 11.52 20.45
N GLU A 93 -22.54 10.64 20.18
CA GLU A 93 -23.01 10.38 18.80
C GLU A 93 -23.62 11.62 18.16
N GLY A 94 -24.34 12.43 18.95
CA GLY A 94 -24.83 13.75 18.54
C GLY A 94 -23.69 14.71 18.19
N CYS A 95 -22.66 14.79 19.04
CA CYS A 95 -21.43 15.56 18.79
C CYS A 95 -20.75 15.12 17.48
N LEU A 96 -20.52 13.80 17.33
CA LEU A 96 -19.86 13.22 16.18
C LEU A 96 -20.64 13.45 14.88
N SER A 97 -21.97 13.52 14.94
CA SER A 97 -22.81 13.77 13.75
C SER A 97 -22.68 15.19 13.19
N GLY A 98 -22.13 16.12 13.97
CA GLY A 98 -22.08 17.54 13.62
C GLY A 98 -23.46 18.21 13.50
N ASN A 99 -24.54 17.50 13.88
CA ASN A 99 -25.90 18.04 13.86
C ASN A 99 -26.20 18.80 15.15
N VAL A 100 -25.79 20.07 15.20
CA VAL A 100 -26.12 20.94 16.33
C VAL A 100 -27.42 21.71 16.01
N PRO A 101 -28.47 21.62 16.85
CA PRO A 101 -29.68 22.40 16.65
C PRO A 101 -29.37 23.91 16.65
N ARG A 102 -30.10 24.67 15.82
CA ARG A 102 -29.90 26.14 15.76
C ARG A 102 -30.12 26.78 17.12
N GLY A 103 -29.15 27.60 17.55
CA GLY A 103 -29.17 28.31 18.82
C GLY A 103 -28.65 27.50 20.02
N VAL A 104 -28.21 26.27 19.85
CA VAL A 104 -27.57 25.44 20.86
C VAL A 104 -26.06 25.54 20.74
N ILE A 105 -25.37 25.83 21.86
CA ILE A 105 -23.91 25.82 21.90
C ILE A 105 -23.44 24.35 21.96
N PRO A 106 -22.56 23.90 21.03
CA PRO A 106 -22.02 22.54 21.06
C PRO A 106 -21.30 22.25 22.38
N THR A 107 -21.35 21.01 22.85
CA THR A 107 -20.56 20.57 24.02
C THR A 107 -19.08 20.91 23.82
N GLY A 108 -18.46 21.54 24.78
CA GLY A 108 -17.08 22.05 24.65
C GLY A 108 -16.93 23.38 23.90
N GLY A 109 -18.05 24.05 23.54
CA GLY A 109 -18.06 25.33 22.84
C GLY A 109 -17.89 25.24 21.33
N SER A 110 -18.03 26.38 20.62
CA SER A 110 -17.87 26.42 19.14
C SER A 110 -16.46 26.08 18.66
N THR A 111 -15.45 26.34 19.45
CA THR A 111 -14.04 26.01 19.13
C THR A 111 -13.64 24.60 19.59
N GLY A 112 -14.49 23.92 20.33
CA GLY A 112 -14.28 22.54 20.77
C GLY A 112 -14.44 21.51 19.64
N PRO A 113 -14.13 20.22 19.88
CA PRO A 113 -14.22 19.19 18.86
C PRO A 113 -15.61 19.08 18.22
N CYS A 114 -16.67 19.14 19.03
CA CYS A 114 -18.05 19.08 18.52
C CYS A 114 -18.42 20.30 17.66
N GLY A 115 -17.93 21.50 18.01
CA GLY A 115 -18.12 22.70 17.23
C GLY A 115 -17.42 22.62 15.89
N ARG A 116 -16.16 22.18 15.85
CA ARG A 116 -15.40 22.01 14.61
C ARG A 116 -16.00 20.94 13.69
N LEU A 117 -16.49 19.81 14.24
CA LEU A 117 -17.21 18.81 13.45
C LEU A 117 -18.51 19.38 12.85
N ALA A 118 -19.22 20.21 13.61
CA ALA A 118 -20.43 20.89 13.12
C ALA A 118 -20.10 21.91 12.03
N ASP A 119 -19.04 22.69 12.19
CA ASP A 119 -18.64 23.72 11.21
C ASP A 119 -18.07 23.09 9.91
N SER A 120 -17.26 22.06 10.05
CA SER A 120 -16.64 21.38 8.89
C SER A 120 -17.64 20.57 8.05
N GLN A 121 -18.76 20.15 8.69
CA GLN A 121 -19.75 19.26 8.06
C GLN A 121 -19.12 18.04 7.38
N ALA A 122 -18.01 17.53 7.91
CA ALA A 122 -17.22 16.44 7.32
C ALA A 122 -17.90 15.07 7.46
N VAL A 123 -18.78 14.93 8.45
CA VAL A 123 -19.48 13.68 8.74
C VAL A 123 -20.75 13.57 7.91
N LYS A 124 -20.96 12.40 7.28
CA LYS A 124 -22.17 12.09 6.51
C LYS A 124 -23.23 11.48 7.41
N VAL A 125 -22.84 10.50 8.21
CA VAL A 125 -23.75 9.78 9.12
C VAL A 125 -22.99 9.14 10.28
N VAL A 126 -23.65 9.09 11.43
CA VAL A 126 -23.21 8.36 12.62
C VAL A 126 -24.23 7.29 12.94
N ILE A 127 -23.79 6.06 13.12
CA ILE A 127 -24.60 4.92 13.50
C ILE A 127 -23.99 4.34 14.76
N GLY A 128 -24.71 4.47 15.87
CA GLY A 128 -24.22 3.96 17.16
C GLY A 128 -25.36 3.43 18.03
N PRO A 129 -25.01 2.75 19.12
CA PRO A 129 -25.94 2.16 20.07
C PRO A 129 -26.89 3.19 20.68
N GLY A 130 -26.38 4.38 21.00
CA GLY A 130 -27.18 5.44 21.62
C GLY A 130 -28.25 5.97 20.69
N THR A 131 -27.88 6.38 19.47
CA THR A 131 -28.81 6.86 18.45
C THR A 131 -29.78 5.75 18.03
N PHE A 132 -29.33 4.50 17.90
CA PHE A 132 -30.17 3.37 17.56
C PHE A 132 -31.28 3.15 18.60
N ILE A 133 -30.93 3.12 19.90
CA ILE A 133 -31.90 2.92 20.98
C ILE A 133 -32.85 4.10 21.05
N ASN A 134 -32.33 5.33 20.99
CA ASN A 134 -33.13 6.57 21.07
C ASN A 134 -34.11 6.68 19.90
N GLU A 135 -33.66 6.45 18.68
CA GLU A 135 -34.50 6.52 17.48
C GLU A 135 -35.56 5.42 17.45
N SER A 136 -35.18 4.18 17.86
CA SER A 136 -36.13 3.08 17.99
C SER A 136 -37.22 3.40 19.01
N THR A 137 -36.86 4.00 20.15
CA THR A 137 -37.80 4.42 21.20
C THR A 137 -38.74 5.49 20.66
N ARG A 138 -38.21 6.52 20.00
CA ARG A 138 -38.99 7.63 19.44
C ARG A 138 -40.01 7.14 18.41
N GLN A 139 -39.61 6.24 17.50
CA GLN A 139 -40.52 5.67 16.51
C GLN A 139 -41.65 4.86 17.14
N LEU A 140 -41.34 4.03 18.12
CA LEU A 140 -42.38 3.27 18.83
C LEU A 140 -43.32 4.22 19.56
N GLN A 141 -42.82 5.25 20.25
CA GLN A 141 -43.65 6.28 20.90
C GLN A 141 -44.56 6.99 19.90
N GLN A 142 -44.02 7.43 18.77
CA GLN A 142 -44.83 8.06 17.68
C GLN A 142 -45.91 7.11 17.15
N GLY A 143 -45.52 5.86 16.87
CA GLY A 143 -46.44 4.84 16.39
C GLY A 143 -47.58 4.56 17.39
N PHE A 144 -47.27 4.55 18.68
CA PHE A 144 -48.29 4.45 19.75
C PHE A 144 -49.20 5.68 19.79
N ALA A 145 -48.64 6.88 19.72
CA ALA A 145 -49.43 8.14 19.73
C ALA A 145 -50.36 8.22 18.52
N GLU A 146 -49.90 7.90 17.32
CA GLU A 146 -50.73 7.88 16.10
C GLU A 146 -51.83 6.85 16.15
N ARG A 147 -51.56 5.65 16.65
CA ARG A 147 -52.59 4.61 16.82
C ARG A 147 -53.64 5.01 17.84
N THR A 148 -53.19 5.65 18.95
CA THR A 148 -54.12 6.16 19.98
C THR A 148 -55.02 7.23 19.38
N LYS A 149 -54.45 8.19 18.65
CA LYS A 149 -55.22 9.26 17.95
C LYS A 149 -56.18 8.68 16.90
N GLY A 150 -55.71 7.69 16.12
CA GLY A 150 -56.51 6.96 15.17
C GLY A 150 -57.69 6.23 15.81
N ALA A 151 -57.45 5.54 16.97
CA ALA A 151 -58.48 4.87 17.71
C ALA A 151 -59.54 5.83 18.29
N GLN A 152 -59.08 6.99 18.81
CA GLN A 152 -59.98 8.03 19.29
C GLN A 152 -60.86 8.60 18.14
N THR A 153 -60.23 8.87 16.99
CA THR A 153 -60.94 9.35 15.79
C THR A 153 -62.00 8.34 15.32
N LYS A 154 -61.63 7.06 15.27
CA LYS A 154 -62.52 5.96 14.93
C LYS A 154 -63.67 5.83 15.94
N ALA A 155 -63.38 5.90 17.23
CA ALA A 155 -64.36 5.85 18.31
C ALA A 155 -65.37 6.98 18.20
N ASN A 156 -64.89 8.21 17.93
CA ASN A 156 -65.80 9.36 17.73
C ASN A 156 -66.66 9.25 16.44
N LYS A 157 -66.09 8.74 15.34
CA LYS A 157 -66.90 8.45 14.12
C LYS A 157 -67.97 7.42 14.35
N VAL A 158 -67.63 6.31 15.06
CA VAL A 158 -68.57 5.22 15.35
C VAL A 158 -69.64 5.73 16.31
N ALA A 159 -69.26 6.51 17.34
CA ALA A 159 -70.21 7.15 18.25
C ALA A 159 -71.23 8.04 17.52
N LYS A 160 -70.77 8.93 16.61
CA LYS A 160 -71.59 9.80 15.80
C LYS A 160 -72.54 8.98 14.91
N ALA A 161 -72.04 7.96 14.23
CA ALA A 161 -72.85 7.08 13.38
C ALA A 161 -73.93 6.33 14.19
N ALA A 162 -73.58 5.81 15.38
CA ALA A 162 -74.49 5.15 16.30
C ALA A 162 -75.62 6.12 16.76
N ARG A 163 -75.24 7.36 17.11
CA ARG A 163 -76.25 8.38 17.45
C ARG A 163 -77.20 8.71 16.33
N GLU A 164 -76.70 8.96 15.12
CA GLU A 164 -77.50 9.28 13.93
C GLU A 164 -78.43 8.14 13.59
N LEU A 165 -77.96 6.90 13.68
CA LEU A 165 -78.80 5.72 13.40
C LEU A 165 -79.89 5.59 14.44
N ALA A 166 -79.66 5.77 15.75
CA ALA A 166 -80.60 5.74 16.82
C ALA A 166 -81.72 6.82 16.65
N LEU A 167 -81.36 8.01 16.32
CA LEU A 167 -82.29 9.09 16.03
C LEU A 167 -83.13 8.79 14.79
N LYS A 168 -82.59 8.22 13.70
CA LYS A 168 -83.31 7.76 12.54
C LYS A 168 -84.33 6.62 12.83
N GLN A 169 -84.05 5.81 13.86
CA GLN A 169 -84.96 4.75 14.33
C GLN A 169 -85.99 5.22 15.34
N GLY A 170 -86.12 6.55 15.54
CA GLY A 170 -87.19 7.14 16.39
C GLY A 170 -86.85 7.05 17.90
N ARG A 171 -85.57 6.78 18.34
CA ARG A 171 -85.25 6.73 19.74
C ARG A 171 -85.12 8.17 20.30
N SER A 172 -85.27 8.29 21.63
CA SER A 172 -85.04 9.56 22.34
C SER A 172 -83.57 10.05 22.18
N LYS A 173 -83.40 11.40 22.31
CA LYS A 173 -82.04 11.97 22.28
C LYS A 173 -81.16 11.35 23.36
N GLU A 174 -81.72 11.11 24.55
CA GLU A 174 -80.98 10.54 25.70
C GLU A 174 -80.52 9.10 25.42
N ASP A 175 -81.39 8.30 24.80
CA ASP A 175 -81.01 6.91 24.44
C ASP A 175 -79.99 6.89 23.27
N ALA A 176 -80.12 7.85 22.32
CA ALA A 176 -79.15 7.96 21.25
C ALA A 176 -77.76 8.36 21.78
N ASP A 177 -77.68 9.23 22.77
CA ASP A 177 -76.43 9.64 23.41
C ASP A 177 -75.84 8.50 24.25
N LYS A 178 -76.69 7.70 24.94
CA LYS A 178 -76.24 6.51 25.65
C LYS A 178 -75.63 5.44 24.69
N LEU A 179 -76.28 5.20 23.57
CA LEU A 179 -75.77 4.29 22.54
C LEU A 179 -74.49 4.78 21.89
N ALA A 180 -74.33 6.09 21.67
CA ALA A 180 -73.11 6.70 21.18
C ALA A 180 -71.95 6.53 22.17
N ALA A 181 -72.20 6.72 23.47
CA ALA A 181 -71.22 6.49 24.52
C ALA A 181 -70.79 5.03 24.62
N GLN A 182 -71.75 4.09 24.52
CA GLN A 182 -71.45 2.67 24.53
C GLN A 182 -70.63 2.24 23.29
N ALA A 183 -70.97 2.74 22.14
CA ALA A 183 -70.23 2.50 20.88
C ALA A 183 -68.80 3.03 20.96
N LYS A 184 -68.63 4.22 21.55
CA LYS A 184 -67.32 4.81 21.79
C LYS A 184 -66.51 3.96 22.75
N GLN A 185 -67.07 3.53 23.86
CA GLN A 185 -66.44 2.65 24.85
C GLN A 185 -66.02 1.31 24.27
N LEU A 186 -66.86 0.67 23.42
CA LEU A 186 -66.53 -0.56 22.73
C LEU A 186 -65.29 -0.47 21.86
N VAL A 187 -65.18 0.61 21.04
CA VAL A 187 -64.01 0.84 20.17
C VAL A 187 -62.78 1.11 21.04
N GLN A 188 -62.91 1.85 22.11
CA GLN A 188 -61.77 2.11 23.05
C GLN A 188 -61.33 0.82 23.76
N ALA A 189 -62.28 -0.01 24.24
CA ALA A 189 -61.98 -1.29 24.87
C ALA A 189 -61.26 -2.27 23.92
N GLN A 190 -61.72 -2.30 22.63
CA GLN A 190 -61.04 -3.10 21.63
C GLN A 190 -59.60 -2.61 21.40
N TYR A 191 -59.38 -1.31 21.25
CA TYR A 191 -58.04 -0.73 21.13
C TYR A 191 -57.14 -1.07 22.31
N THR A 192 -57.66 -0.91 23.55
CA THR A 192 -56.92 -1.25 24.77
C THR A 192 -56.53 -2.74 24.78
N ARG A 193 -57.42 -3.63 24.35
CA ARG A 193 -57.16 -5.07 24.22
C ARG A 193 -56.09 -5.34 23.19
N ASP A 194 -56.15 -4.71 22.00
CA ASP A 194 -55.15 -4.86 20.94
C ASP A 194 -53.77 -4.38 21.40
N VAL A 195 -53.71 -3.24 22.07
CA VAL A 195 -52.49 -2.70 22.66
C VAL A 195 -51.92 -3.61 23.73
N LEU A 196 -52.77 -4.13 24.62
CA LEU A 196 -52.34 -5.09 25.67
C LEU A 196 -51.83 -6.40 25.09
N GLN A 197 -52.48 -6.95 24.05
CA GLN A 197 -51.98 -8.12 23.34
C GLN A 197 -50.63 -7.86 22.68
N LEU A 198 -50.44 -6.68 22.13
CA LEU A 198 -49.17 -6.29 21.52
C LEU A 198 -48.10 -6.11 22.59
N ALA A 199 -48.42 -5.47 23.72
CA ALA A 199 -47.52 -5.30 24.84
C ALA A 199 -47.12 -6.66 25.42
N LEU A 200 -48.04 -7.56 25.66
CA LEU A 200 -47.75 -8.93 26.12
C LEU A 200 -46.90 -9.71 25.10
N LYS A 201 -47.20 -9.61 23.81
CA LYS A 201 -46.46 -10.29 22.76
C LYS A 201 -44.99 -9.82 22.67
N TYR A 202 -44.75 -8.55 22.97
CA TYR A 202 -43.40 -7.94 22.93
C TYR A 202 -42.85 -7.67 24.33
N GLY A 203 -43.51 -8.15 25.42
CA GLY A 203 -43.09 -8.03 26.80
C GLY A 203 -42.99 -6.58 27.30
N LEU A 204 -43.71 -5.64 26.70
CA LEU A 204 -43.70 -4.24 27.07
C LEU A 204 -44.54 -4.00 28.31
N THR A 205 -43.96 -3.39 29.34
CA THR A 205 -44.64 -3.07 30.62
C THR A 205 -45.29 -1.68 30.59
N GLY A 206 -44.99 -0.84 29.59
CA GLY A 206 -45.49 0.50 29.44
C GLY A 206 -45.19 1.13 28.11
N VAL A 207 -45.29 2.46 28.01
CA VAL A 207 -44.86 3.23 26.86
C VAL A 207 -43.32 3.12 26.76
N PRO A 208 -42.78 2.72 25.61
CA PRO A 208 -41.33 2.60 25.44
C PRO A 208 -40.57 3.84 25.89
N SER A 209 -39.55 3.68 26.76
CA SER A 209 -38.68 4.76 27.20
C SER A 209 -37.23 4.29 27.20
N ILE A 210 -36.31 5.19 26.89
CA ILE A 210 -34.86 4.92 27.00
C ILE A 210 -34.40 4.73 28.47
N ASP A 211 -35.18 5.29 29.40
CA ASP A 211 -34.90 5.16 30.84
C ASP A 211 -35.48 3.89 31.43
N ASP A 212 -36.22 3.07 30.67
CA ASP A 212 -36.70 1.77 31.06
C ASP A 212 -35.70 0.66 30.67
N PRO A 213 -34.96 0.11 31.67
CA PRO A 213 -33.98 -0.94 31.41
C PRO A 213 -34.61 -2.20 30.84
N SER A 214 -35.88 -2.49 31.12
CA SER A 214 -36.58 -3.67 30.62
C SER A 214 -36.82 -3.56 29.13
N PHE A 215 -37.24 -2.40 28.66
CA PHE A 215 -37.42 -2.08 27.24
C PHE A 215 -36.11 -2.17 26.48
N VAL A 216 -35.04 -1.51 26.99
CA VAL A 216 -33.72 -1.54 26.33
C VAL A 216 -33.17 -2.97 26.26
N THR A 217 -33.34 -3.76 27.34
CA THR A 217 -32.97 -5.17 27.40
C THR A 217 -33.68 -5.97 26.29
N GLN A 218 -34.98 -5.78 26.15
CA GLN A 218 -35.75 -6.50 25.13
C GLN A 218 -35.44 -6.05 23.70
N LEU A 219 -35.05 -4.79 23.53
CA LEU A 219 -34.66 -4.25 22.22
C LEU A 219 -33.35 -4.89 21.75
N VAL A 220 -32.35 -4.96 22.64
CA VAL A 220 -30.97 -5.33 22.29
C VAL A 220 -30.67 -6.82 22.44
N TYR A 221 -31.12 -7.44 23.54
CA TYR A 221 -30.77 -8.84 23.88
C TYR A 221 -31.73 -9.87 23.28
N ASP A 222 -31.22 -11.08 23.06
CA ASP A 222 -31.99 -12.23 22.59
C ASP A 222 -32.52 -13.05 23.78
N PRO A 223 -33.82 -13.08 24.04
CA PRO A 223 -34.38 -13.79 25.18
C PRO A 223 -34.25 -15.32 25.07
N SER A 224 -33.95 -15.85 23.88
CA SER A 224 -33.78 -17.31 23.64
C SER A 224 -32.35 -17.79 23.88
N LYS A 225 -31.41 -16.90 24.19
CA LYS A 225 -30.00 -17.20 24.40
C LYS A 225 -29.56 -16.91 25.84
N PRO A 226 -28.37 -17.38 26.24
CA PRO A 226 -27.81 -17.05 27.55
C PRO A 226 -27.86 -15.54 27.84
N ALA A 227 -28.05 -15.20 29.12
CA ALA A 227 -28.21 -13.81 29.54
C ALA A 227 -27.16 -12.86 28.96
N GLN A 228 -27.60 -11.68 28.57
CA GLN A 228 -26.75 -10.63 27.95
C GLN A 228 -26.18 -10.94 26.57
N THR A 229 -26.74 -11.91 25.84
CA THR A 229 -26.37 -12.18 24.46
C THR A 229 -27.11 -11.19 23.52
N PRO A 230 -26.42 -10.30 22.76
CA PRO A 230 -27.07 -9.42 21.84
C PRO A 230 -27.78 -10.20 20.72
N LYS A 231 -28.85 -9.62 20.17
CA LYS A 231 -29.50 -10.17 18.97
C LYS A 231 -28.52 -10.17 17.79
N ALA A 232 -28.35 -11.29 17.13
CA ALA A 232 -27.40 -11.45 16.03
C ALA A 232 -27.57 -10.42 14.89
N ARG A 233 -28.80 -9.97 14.62
CA ARG A 233 -29.11 -8.92 13.63
C ARG A 233 -28.53 -7.55 13.97
N PHE A 234 -28.13 -7.31 15.21
CA PHE A 234 -27.52 -6.06 15.68
C PHE A 234 -26.02 -6.21 15.94
N ALA A 235 -25.39 -7.28 15.45
CA ALA A 235 -23.96 -7.51 15.64
C ALA A 235 -23.07 -6.37 15.10
N TYR A 236 -23.56 -5.59 14.14
CA TYR A 236 -22.90 -4.41 13.62
C TYR A 236 -22.84 -3.22 14.62
N LEU A 237 -23.67 -3.24 15.67
CA LEU A 237 -23.65 -2.28 16.79
C LEU A 237 -23.16 -2.94 18.09
N PHE A 238 -23.51 -4.21 18.29
CA PHE A 238 -23.25 -4.99 19.51
C PHE A 238 -22.59 -6.32 19.13
N PRO A 239 -21.28 -6.29 18.77
CA PRO A 239 -20.61 -7.50 18.28
C PRO A 239 -20.40 -8.56 19.37
N SER A 240 -20.33 -8.14 20.62
CA SER A 240 -20.16 -9.03 21.76
C SER A 240 -20.87 -8.50 23.02
N LYS A 241 -20.87 -9.30 24.09
CA LYS A 241 -21.39 -8.88 25.42
C LYS A 241 -20.50 -7.82 26.10
N ASP A 242 -19.31 -7.57 25.60
CA ASP A 242 -18.29 -6.69 26.19
C ASP A 242 -17.89 -5.53 25.28
N SER A 243 -18.64 -5.28 24.20
CA SER A 243 -18.35 -4.19 23.28
C SER A 243 -19.57 -3.66 22.53
N ALA A 244 -19.51 -2.39 22.17
CA ALA A 244 -20.41 -1.74 21.23
C ALA A 244 -19.62 -0.90 20.23
N LEU A 245 -20.20 -0.64 19.06
CA LEU A 245 -19.56 0.08 17.96
C LEU A 245 -20.35 1.34 17.60
N ILE A 246 -19.64 2.46 17.48
CA ILE A 246 -20.14 3.67 16.82
C ILE A 246 -19.41 3.76 15.48
N GLN A 247 -20.16 3.78 14.39
CA GLN A 247 -19.64 3.92 13.03
C GLN A 247 -19.87 5.36 12.57
N VAL A 248 -18.79 6.04 12.21
CA VAL A 248 -18.81 7.40 11.71
C VAL A 248 -18.35 7.38 10.25
N ARG A 249 -19.27 7.60 9.32
CA ARG A 249 -18.94 7.70 7.90
C ARG A 249 -18.69 9.15 7.52
N LEU A 250 -17.54 9.40 6.90
CA LEU A 250 -17.17 10.72 6.40
C LEU A 250 -17.81 10.96 5.03
N LYS A 251 -17.99 12.23 4.67
CA LYS A 251 -18.46 12.62 3.33
C LYS A 251 -17.39 12.25 2.29
N PRO A 252 -17.80 11.86 1.09
CA PRO A 252 -16.86 11.64 -0.01
C PRO A 252 -16.23 12.96 -0.47
N GLY A 253 -15.05 12.86 -1.07
CA GLY A 253 -14.37 14.01 -1.68
C GLY A 253 -13.71 14.98 -0.72
N LEU A 254 -13.59 14.65 0.58
CA LEU A 254 -12.80 15.43 1.53
C LEU A 254 -11.31 15.41 1.14
N SER A 255 -10.65 16.57 1.27
CA SER A 255 -9.19 16.59 1.18
C SER A 255 -8.57 15.76 2.31
N ALA A 256 -7.33 15.33 2.13
CA ALA A 256 -6.60 14.61 3.18
C ALA A 256 -6.54 15.41 4.49
N GLU A 257 -6.33 16.73 4.40
CA GLU A 257 -6.31 17.62 5.56
C GLU A 257 -7.67 17.69 6.29
N GLN A 258 -8.76 17.79 5.52
CA GLN A 258 -10.12 17.80 6.09
C GLN A 258 -10.46 16.48 6.76
N ARG A 259 -10.10 15.36 6.13
CA ARG A 259 -10.29 14.01 6.68
C ARG A 259 -9.49 13.83 7.98
N ASN A 260 -8.22 14.22 7.97
CA ASN A 260 -7.35 14.12 9.13
C ASN A 260 -7.86 14.98 10.30
N ALA A 261 -8.28 16.21 10.01
CA ALA A 261 -8.87 17.10 11.02
C ALA A 261 -10.15 16.50 11.63
N ALA A 262 -11.04 15.91 10.79
CA ALA A 262 -12.24 15.25 11.27
C ALA A 262 -11.92 14.03 12.15
N ILE A 263 -10.94 13.20 11.79
CA ILE A 263 -10.51 12.04 12.59
C ILE A 263 -9.93 12.51 13.94
N ASP A 264 -9.13 13.58 13.93
CA ASP A 264 -8.55 14.15 15.16
C ASP A 264 -9.64 14.73 16.08
N ASP A 265 -10.66 15.37 15.50
CA ASP A 265 -11.77 15.90 16.27
C ASP A 265 -12.65 14.79 16.84
N ILE A 266 -12.85 13.68 16.11
CA ILE A 266 -13.51 12.47 16.61
C ILE A 266 -12.73 11.90 17.82
N ARG A 267 -11.40 11.80 17.74
CA ARG A 267 -10.56 11.36 18.88
C ARG A 267 -10.71 12.26 20.07
N LYS A 268 -10.55 13.58 19.87
CA LYS A 268 -10.69 14.57 20.95
C LYS A 268 -12.09 14.57 21.56
N ALA A 269 -13.13 14.35 20.77
CA ALA A 269 -14.49 14.22 21.29
C ALA A 269 -14.64 13.02 22.23
N THR A 270 -14.02 11.87 21.91
CA THR A 270 -14.05 10.68 22.79
C THR A 270 -13.26 10.86 24.09
N GLU A 271 -12.37 11.85 24.17
CA GLU A 271 -11.56 12.18 25.35
C GLU A 271 -12.22 13.25 26.25
N MET A 272 -13.33 13.85 25.80
CA MET A 272 -14.01 14.91 26.57
C MET A 272 -14.61 14.35 27.88
N PRO A 273 -14.48 15.07 29.00
CA PRO A 273 -15.03 14.65 30.28
C PRO A 273 -16.56 14.43 30.26
N ASP A 274 -17.28 15.24 29.47
CA ASP A 274 -18.73 15.16 29.30
C ASP A 274 -19.21 13.80 28.78
N PHE A 275 -18.38 13.11 27.97
CA PHE A 275 -18.68 11.82 27.38
C PHE A 275 -17.94 10.66 28.05
N ALA A 276 -17.16 10.92 29.12
CA ALA A 276 -16.39 9.90 29.81
C ALA A 276 -17.29 8.81 30.40
N LEU A 277 -17.06 7.54 30.01
CA LEU A 277 -17.85 6.40 30.44
C LEU A 277 -17.38 5.88 31.79
N THR A 278 -18.34 5.39 32.59
CA THR A 278 -18.04 4.72 33.87
C THR A 278 -17.75 3.25 33.63
N LYS A 279 -16.52 2.81 33.95
CA LYS A 279 -16.03 1.41 33.75
C LYS A 279 -16.11 0.92 32.30
N ALA A 280 -16.00 1.82 31.37
CA ALA A 280 -15.88 1.54 29.93
C ALA A 280 -14.93 2.55 29.31
N SER A 281 -14.44 2.31 28.10
CA SER A 281 -13.49 3.17 27.41
C SER A 281 -13.75 3.20 25.90
N TYR A 282 -13.32 4.26 25.25
CA TYR A 282 -13.35 4.39 23.80
C TYR A 282 -12.00 4.02 23.18
N ALA A 283 -12.03 3.49 21.97
CA ALA A 283 -10.88 3.35 21.10
C ALA A 283 -11.29 3.73 19.68
N VAL A 284 -10.64 4.72 19.10
CA VAL A 284 -10.93 5.21 17.74
C VAL A 284 -10.03 4.48 16.75
N THR A 285 -10.63 3.73 15.83
CA THR A 285 -9.92 2.90 14.85
C THR A 285 -10.71 2.83 13.54
N GLY A 286 -10.33 1.92 12.65
CA GLY A 286 -10.92 1.76 11.32
C GLY A 286 -9.91 2.06 10.22
N ALA A 287 -10.24 1.67 8.98
CA ALA A 287 -9.34 1.86 7.85
C ALA A 287 -8.91 3.33 7.65
N PRO A 288 -9.80 4.33 7.70
CA PRO A 288 -9.41 5.74 7.56
C PRO A 288 -8.43 6.21 8.65
N VAL A 289 -8.62 5.76 9.88
CA VAL A 289 -7.78 6.13 11.04
C VAL A 289 -6.38 5.54 10.88
N VAL A 290 -6.29 4.27 10.47
CA VAL A 290 -5.00 3.61 10.22
C VAL A 290 -4.26 4.30 9.07
N VAL A 291 -4.95 4.64 7.98
CA VAL A 291 -4.35 5.37 6.84
C VAL A 291 -3.82 6.74 7.27
N ASN A 292 -4.58 7.47 8.12
CA ASN A 292 -4.14 8.75 8.68
C ASN A 292 -2.84 8.60 9.50
N ASP A 293 -2.82 7.70 10.47
CA ASP A 293 -1.67 7.48 11.34
C ASP A 293 -0.44 6.96 10.56
N LEU A 294 -0.68 6.15 9.51
CA LEU A 294 0.38 5.72 8.61
C LEU A 294 0.98 6.89 7.83
N THR A 295 0.18 7.86 7.40
CA THR A 295 0.65 9.05 6.70
C THR A 295 1.62 9.87 7.56
N ASP A 296 1.32 10.03 8.85
CA ASP A 296 2.22 10.69 9.81
C ASP A 296 3.49 9.87 10.07
N SER A 297 3.35 8.55 10.20
CA SER A 297 4.48 7.62 10.36
C SER A 297 5.41 7.61 9.15
N ILE A 298 4.87 7.79 7.93
CA ILE A 298 5.61 7.92 6.67
C ILE A 298 6.58 9.11 6.74
N SER A 299 6.09 10.30 7.10
CA SER A 299 6.88 11.53 7.16
C SER A 299 8.06 11.39 8.12
N ARG A 300 7.84 10.80 9.28
CA ARG A 300 8.88 10.56 10.30
C ARG A 300 9.91 9.53 9.82
N SER A 301 9.45 8.43 9.21
CA SER A 301 10.31 7.38 8.69
C SER A 301 11.19 7.89 7.55
N LEU A 302 10.69 8.76 6.69
CA LEU A 302 11.44 9.36 5.60
C LEU A 302 12.64 10.15 6.12
N LEU A 303 12.45 10.99 7.14
CA LEU A 303 13.53 11.76 7.75
C LEU A 303 14.60 10.85 8.37
N ILE A 304 14.17 9.83 9.13
CA ILE A 304 15.09 8.86 9.75
C ILE A 304 15.92 8.13 8.69
N LEU A 305 15.27 7.65 7.63
CA LEU A 305 15.94 6.92 6.55
C LEU A 305 16.87 7.83 5.74
N LEU A 306 16.51 9.10 5.52
CA LEU A 306 17.38 10.07 4.87
C LEU A 306 18.66 10.31 5.69
N VAL A 307 18.52 10.62 6.98
CA VAL A 307 19.66 10.85 7.87
C VAL A 307 20.53 9.61 7.97
N ALA A 308 19.93 8.44 8.15
CA ALA A 308 20.65 7.17 8.20
C ALA A 308 21.39 6.89 6.87
N ALA A 309 20.75 7.12 5.72
CA ALA A 309 21.38 6.94 4.40
C ALA A 309 22.59 7.86 4.24
N VAL A 310 22.47 9.13 4.62
CA VAL A 310 23.59 10.09 4.56
C VAL A 310 24.74 9.64 5.45
N LEU A 311 24.45 9.24 6.70
CA LEU A 311 25.47 8.81 7.66
C LEU A 311 26.16 7.50 7.23
N VAL A 312 25.39 6.49 6.86
CA VAL A 312 25.91 5.19 6.40
C VAL A 312 26.72 5.37 5.13
N MET A 313 26.24 6.16 4.19
CA MET A 313 26.95 6.42 2.95
C MET A 313 28.23 7.23 3.17
N ALA A 314 28.18 8.28 4.01
CA ALA A 314 29.37 9.04 4.38
C ALA A 314 30.42 8.16 5.07
N ALA A 315 30.00 7.29 5.99
CA ALA A 315 30.87 6.32 6.66
C ALA A 315 31.49 5.33 5.65
N THR A 316 30.65 4.74 4.78
CA THR A 316 31.11 3.78 3.76
C THR A 316 32.12 4.43 2.82
N LEU A 317 31.84 5.63 2.31
CA LEU A 317 32.77 6.37 1.45
C LEU A 317 34.07 6.75 2.18
N ALA A 318 33.97 7.13 3.46
CA ALA A 318 35.16 7.44 4.27
C ALA A 318 36.06 6.24 4.51
N LEU A 319 35.46 5.04 4.65
CA LEU A 319 36.19 3.77 4.85
C LEU A 319 36.82 3.21 3.57
N VAL A 320 36.03 3.26 2.47
CA VAL A 320 36.42 2.64 1.20
C VAL A 320 37.39 3.53 0.42
N PHE A 321 37.17 4.85 0.36
CA PHE A 321 37.97 5.78 -0.47
C PHE A 321 38.93 6.63 0.33
N SER A 322 40.16 6.81 -0.24
CA SER A 322 41.24 7.61 0.35
C SER A 322 41.42 8.98 -0.30
N SER A 323 40.59 9.32 -1.28
CA SER A 323 40.72 10.58 -1.99
C SER A 323 40.33 11.80 -1.13
N ARG A 324 40.90 12.99 -1.47
CA ARG A 324 40.52 14.25 -0.79
C ARG A 324 39.03 14.58 -0.99
N LEU A 325 38.46 14.15 -2.13
CA LEU A 325 37.07 14.40 -2.54
C LEU A 325 36.19 13.18 -2.27
N ARG A 326 36.48 12.38 -1.23
CA ARG A 326 35.75 11.15 -0.94
C ARG A 326 34.23 11.32 -0.68
N LEU A 327 33.79 12.51 -0.26
CA LEU A 327 32.39 12.84 -0.06
C LEU A 327 31.72 13.51 -1.26
N LEU A 328 32.47 13.84 -2.32
CA LEU A 328 31.89 14.41 -3.54
C LEU A 328 30.77 13.52 -4.15
N PRO A 329 30.92 12.18 -4.24
CA PRO A 329 29.86 11.32 -4.72
C PRO A 329 28.57 11.43 -3.91
N LEU A 330 28.65 11.59 -2.57
CA LEU A 330 27.47 11.79 -1.74
C LEU A 330 26.77 13.13 -2.02
N GLY A 331 27.55 14.22 -2.21
CA GLY A 331 26.97 15.52 -2.59
C GLY A 331 26.23 15.47 -3.92
N ILE A 332 26.78 14.74 -4.92
CA ILE A 332 26.13 14.54 -6.22
C ILE A 332 24.83 13.71 -6.05
N ALA A 333 24.88 12.66 -5.25
CA ALA A 333 23.72 11.80 -5.00
C ALA A 333 22.58 12.54 -4.28
N LEU A 334 22.92 13.37 -3.29
CA LEU A 334 21.92 14.21 -2.61
C LEU A 334 21.31 15.24 -3.56
N GLY A 335 22.13 15.86 -4.44
CA GLY A 335 21.63 16.73 -5.47
C GLY A 335 20.70 16.02 -6.47
N ALA A 336 21.06 14.81 -6.88
CA ALA A 336 20.23 13.99 -7.76
C ALA A 336 18.88 13.62 -7.09
N ALA A 337 18.91 13.21 -5.83
CA ALA A 337 17.71 12.93 -5.06
C ALA A 337 16.83 14.18 -4.94
N ALA A 338 17.41 15.32 -4.57
CA ALA A 338 16.67 16.59 -4.45
C ALA A 338 15.97 17.00 -5.75
N ILE A 339 16.65 16.90 -6.89
CA ILE A 339 16.06 17.22 -8.20
C ILE A 339 14.97 16.21 -8.58
N THR A 340 15.19 14.93 -8.30
CA THR A 340 14.22 13.86 -8.62
C THR A 340 12.93 14.03 -7.84
N PHE A 341 13.01 14.24 -6.52
CA PHE A 341 11.83 14.47 -5.69
C PHE A 341 11.18 15.85 -5.94
N GLY A 342 11.99 16.85 -6.28
CA GLY A 342 11.48 18.14 -6.74
C GLY A 342 10.68 18.02 -8.04
N ALA A 343 11.14 17.21 -8.98
CA ALA A 343 10.43 16.93 -10.23
C ALA A 343 9.11 16.17 -9.97
N LEU A 344 9.08 15.24 -9.01
CA LEU A 344 7.86 14.56 -8.57
C LEU A 344 6.82 15.56 -8.04
N SER A 345 7.27 16.51 -7.20
CA SER A 345 6.41 17.59 -6.68
C SER A 345 5.84 18.47 -7.79
N LEU A 346 6.68 18.87 -8.77
CA LEU A 346 6.24 19.66 -9.93
C LEU A 346 5.22 18.90 -10.81
N ALA A 347 5.32 17.57 -10.88
CA ALA A 347 4.37 16.74 -11.59
C ALA A 347 3.04 16.54 -10.82
N GLY A 348 2.87 17.15 -9.65
CA GLY A 348 1.66 17.04 -8.82
C GLY A 348 1.41 15.63 -8.28
N GLN A 349 2.45 14.81 -8.19
CA GLN A 349 2.35 13.45 -7.68
C GLN A 349 2.59 13.39 -6.18
N THR A 350 1.93 12.46 -5.52
CA THR A 350 2.08 12.21 -4.07
C THR A 350 3.22 11.24 -3.78
N LEU A 351 3.73 11.27 -2.55
CA LEU A 351 4.79 10.37 -2.09
C LEU A 351 4.21 9.09 -1.50
N THR A 352 4.27 8.00 -2.26
CA THR A 352 3.80 6.68 -1.80
C THR A 352 4.77 6.01 -0.82
N ILE A 353 4.32 4.98 -0.09
CA ILE A 353 5.16 4.15 0.79
C ILE A 353 6.39 3.61 0.03
N ALA A 354 6.21 3.14 -1.21
CA ALA A 354 7.31 2.70 -2.05
C ALA A 354 8.26 3.86 -2.43
N GLY A 355 7.73 5.07 -2.62
CA GLY A 355 8.51 6.28 -2.90
C GLY A 355 9.52 6.62 -1.81
N ILE A 356 9.22 6.30 -0.53
CA ILE A 356 10.16 6.48 0.58
C ILE A 356 11.40 5.61 0.39
N ALA A 357 11.22 4.37 -0.05
CA ALA A 357 12.33 3.46 -0.30
C ALA A 357 13.23 3.91 -1.45
N VAL A 358 12.72 4.72 -2.40
CA VAL A 358 13.53 5.27 -3.49
C VAL A 358 14.68 6.12 -2.96
N LEU A 359 14.48 6.87 -1.89
CA LEU A 359 15.47 7.85 -1.41
C LEU A 359 16.82 7.21 -1.05
N PRO A 360 16.92 6.23 -0.12
CA PRO A 360 18.17 5.54 0.19
C PRO A 360 18.73 4.77 -1.01
N VAL A 361 17.85 4.13 -1.79
CA VAL A 361 18.22 3.39 -2.99
C VAL A 361 18.86 4.29 -4.03
N LEU A 362 18.23 5.43 -4.33
CA LEU A 362 18.73 6.40 -5.29
C LEU A 362 20.06 7.01 -4.84
N ILE A 363 20.22 7.32 -3.53
CA ILE A 363 21.50 7.79 -2.99
C ILE A 363 22.58 6.72 -3.21
N GLY A 364 22.27 5.45 -2.96
CA GLY A 364 23.19 4.34 -3.19
C GLY A 364 23.63 4.21 -4.66
N LEU A 365 22.67 4.26 -5.59
CA LEU A 365 22.93 4.14 -7.02
C LEU A 365 23.59 5.38 -7.61
N ALA A 366 23.19 6.58 -7.19
CA ALA A 366 23.75 7.84 -7.69
C ALA A 366 25.22 8.03 -7.29
N VAL A 367 25.57 7.56 -6.10
CA VAL A 367 26.97 7.56 -5.62
C VAL A 367 27.86 6.73 -6.53
N ASP A 368 27.35 5.63 -7.08
CA ASP A 368 28.09 4.73 -7.97
C ASP A 368 28.60 5.44 -9.22
N TYR A 369 27.75 6.14 -9.96
CA TYR A 369 28.17 6.88 -11.16
C TYR A 369 29.24 7.92 -10.87
N ALA A 370 29.14 8.60 -9.74
CA ALA A 370 30.13 9.57 -9.32
C ALA A 370 31.48 8.91 -8.92
N ILE A 371 31.44 7.75 -8.26
CA ILE A 371 32.63 6.96 -7.93
C ILE A 371 33.35 6.50 -9.19
N GLN A 372 32.62 5.92 -10.15
CA GLN A 372 33.18 5.40 -11.38
C GLN A 372 33.87 6.48 -12.20
N LEU A 373 33.22 7.66 -12.34
CA LEU A 373 33.80 8.80 -13.04
C LEU A 373 35.05 9.32 -12.31
N GLN A 374 34.96 9.50 -10.98
CA GLN A 374 36.09 9.97 -10.17
C GLN A 374 37.28 9.02 -10.24
N ALA A 375 37.05 7.71 -10.11
CA ALA A 375 38.08 6.70 -10.22
C ALA A 375 38.78 6.73 -11.58
N ARG A 376 37.99 6.95 -12.66
CA ARG A 376 38.53 7.04 -14.02
C ARG A 376 39.38 8.30 -14.24
N VAL A 377 38.94 9.44 -13.71
CA VAL A 377 39.72 10.68 -13.77
C VAL A 377 41.00 10.54 -12.99
N GLU A 378 40.98 9.94 -11.80
CA GLU A 378 42.20 9.69 -11.02
C GLU A 378 43.16 8.69 -11.69
N GLU A 379 42.63 7.65 -12.35
CA GLU A 379 43.43 6.69 -13.15
C GLU A 379 44.20 7.42 -14.26
N VAL A 380 43.50 8.26 -15.07
CA VAL A 380 44.13 9.04 -16.15
C VAL A 380 45.13 10.04 -15.60
N ARG A 381 44.81 10.72 -14.47
CA ARG A 381 45.75 11.65 -13.85
C ARG A 381 47.08 10.98 -13.42
N ARG A 382 46.98 9.81 -12.81
CA ARG A 382 48.17 9.06 -12.34
C ARG A 382 48.97 8.49 -13.49
N ARG A 383 48.31 8.00 -14.51
CA ARG A 383 48.91 7.35 -15.66
C ARG A 383 49.63 8.36 -16.60
N ASP A 384 48.96 9.48 -16.91
CA ASP A 384 49.41 10.39 -17.94
C ASP A 384 49.99 11.70 -17.34
N GLY A 385 50.06 11.83 -16.00
CA GLY A 385 50.60 13.01 -15.31
C GLY A 385 49.78 14.32 -15.51
N LEU A 386 48.56 14.21 -15.96
CA LEU A 386 47.73 15.32 -16.34
C LEU A 386 47.09 16.05 -15.14
N THR A 387 46.81 17.35 -15.29
CA THR A 387 45.97 18.12 -14.36
C THR A 387 44.48 17.68 -14.48
N ALA A 388 43.62 18.08 -13.53
CA ALA A 388 42.24 17.56 -13.47
C ALA A 388 41.41 17.87 -14.73
N ALA A 389 41.55 19.05 -15.36
CA ALA A 389 40.75 19.42 -16.51
C ALA A 389 41.03 18.56 -17.76
N PRO A 390 42.28 18.40 -18.26
CA PRO A 390 42.55 17.50 -19.39
C PRO A 390 42.32 16.03 -19.03
N ALA A 391 42.61 15.62 -17.78
CA ALA A 391 42.34 14.27 -17.33
C ALA A 391 40.82 13.94 -17.34
N ALA A 392 39.96 14.86 -16.89
CA ALA A 392 38.52 14.70 -16.93
C ALA A 392 37.97 14.59 -18.37
N LYS A 393 38.46 15.44 -19.30
CA LYS A 393 38.10 15.34 -20.72
C LYS A 393 38.46 13.97 -21.32
N ARG A 394 39.68 13.49 -21.02
CA ARG A 394 40.18 12.20 -21.51
C ARG A 394 39.48 11.02 -20.86
N ALA A 395 39.20 11.09 -19.55
CA ALA A 395 38.41 10.10 -18.82
C ALA A 395 36.97 10.00 -19.34
N ALA A 396 36.34 11.15 -19.65
CA ALA A 396 35.00 11.17 -20.24
C ALA A 396 34.99 10.56 -21.66
N ALA A 397 36.00 10.83 -22.48
CA ALA A 397 36.11 10.24 -23.81
C ALA A 397 36.26 8.72 -23.79
N LEU A 398 37.04 8.19 -22.82
CA LEU A 398 37.34 6.75 -22.72
C LEU A 398 36.36 5.97 -21.87
N GLY A 399 35.79 6.57 -20.82
CA GLY A 399 34.99 5.88 -19.80
C GLY A 399 33.48 6.18 -19.87
N ALA A 400 33.09 7.41 -20.19
CA ALA A 400 31.68 7.79 -20.17
C ALA A 400 30.79 6.93 -21.11
N PRO A 401 31.22 6.48 -22.30
CA PRO A 401 30.40 5.60 -23.13
C PRO A 401 30.09 4.25 -22.47
N THR A 402 31.04 3.67 -21.75
CA THR A 402 30.85 2.39 -21.04
C THR A 402 29.89 2.57 -19.86
N VAL A 403 30.07 3.63 -19.07
CA VAL A 403 29.18 3.97 -17.94
C VAL A 403 27.77 4.30 -18.46
N ALA A 404 27.65 5.02 -19.57
CA ALA A 404 26.35 5.29 -20.20
C ALA A 404 25.66 4.01 -20.70
N THR A 405 26.41 3.07 -21.27
CA THR A 405 25.86 1.76 -21.67
C THR A 405 25.32 1.00 -20.47
N ALA A 406 26.07 1.00 -19.38
CA ALA A 406 25.65 0.39 -18.11
C ALA A 406 24.39 1.09 -17.55
N ALA A 407 24.37 2.41 -17.51
CA ALA A 407 23.19 3.19 -17.07
C ALA A 407 21.95 2.93 -17.95
N CYS A 408 22.11 2.85 -19.28
CA CYS A 408 21.01 2.51 -20.19
C CYS A 408 20.49 1.08 -19.92
N ALA A 409 21.38 0.13 -19.63
CA ALA A 409 20.97 -1.23 -19.28
C ALA A 409 20.21 -1.26 -17.94
N THR A 410 20.66 -0.48 -16.94
CA THR A 410 19.96 -0.33 -15.66
C THR A 410 18.58 0.32 -15.84
N ILE A 411 18.47 1.38 -16.65
CA ILE A 411 17.20 2.01 -17.01
C ILE A 411 16.26 0.99 -17.71
N ALA A 412 16.79 0.18 -18.66
CA ALA A 412 15.98 -0.84 -19.32
C ALA A 412 15.44 -1.90 -18.35
N GLY A 413 16.23 -2.30 -17.36
CA GLY A 413 15.77 -3.16 -16.28
C GLY A 413 14.65 -2.53 -15.45
N PHE A 414 14.76 -1.23 -15.14
CA PHE A 414 13.70 -0.52 -14.39
C PHE A 414 12.46 -0.23 -15.22
N LEU A 415 12.56 -0.10 -16.55
CA LEU A 415 11.39 0.03 -17.42
C LEU A 415 10.42 -1.15 -17.29
N VAL A 416 10.92 -2.33 -16.93
CA VAL A 416 10.09 -3.51 -16.69
C VAL A 416 9.18 -3.34 -15.47
N LEU A 417 9.57 -2.52 -14.49
CA LEU A 417 8.72 -2.19 -13.34
C LEU A 417 7.42 -1.48 -13.76
N LEU A 418 7.42 -0.81 -14.91
CA LEU A 418 6.22 -0.15 -15.45
C LEU A 418 5.16 -1.16 -15.91
N LEU A 419 5.54 -2.41 -16.16
CA LEU A 419 4.62 -3.50 -16.47
C LEU A 419 3.90 -4.05 -15.23
N SER A 420 4.30 -3.63 -14.04
CA SER A 420 3.66 -4.05 -12.80
C SER A 420 2.20 -3.60 -12.76
N PRO A 421 1.26 -4.46 -12.36
CA PRO A 421 -0.12 -4.06 -12.12
C PRO A 421 -0.29 -3.15 -10.89
N VAL A 422 0.71 -3.08 -10.03
CA VAL A 422 0.68 -2.31 -8.77
C VAL A 422 1.19 -0.89 -9.01
N PRO A 423 0.36 0.16 -8.83
CA PRO A 423 0.74 1.55 -9.14
C PRO A 423 1.97 2.04 -8.37
N MET A 424 2.09 1.69 -7.08
CA MET A 424 3.26 2.11 -6.27
C MET A 424 4.58 1.55 -6.82
N VAL A 425 4.57 0.34 -7.42
CA VAL A 425 5.76 -0.25 -8.05
C VAL A 425 6.12 0.47 -9.34
N ARG A 426 5.12 0.86 -10.13
CA ARG A 426 5.34 1.69 -11.34
C ARG A 426 5.93 3.05 -10.96
N GLY A 427 5.37 3.71 -9.95
CA GLY A 427 5.89 4.98 -9.43
C GLY A 427 7.33 4.85 -8.93
N PHE A 428 7.65 3.79 -8.20
CA PHE A 428 9.01 3.45 -7.78
C PHE A 428 9.96 3.33 -8.98
N GLY A 429 9.55 2.60 -10.03
CA GLY A 429 10.34 2.43 -11.25
C GLY A 429 10.59 3.76 -11.98
N VAL A 430 9.56 4.61 -12.15
CA VAL A 430 9.69 5.93 -12.76
C VAL A 430 10.69 6.80 -11.99
N LEU A 431 10.56 6.87 -10.66
CA LEU A 431 11.45 7.66 -9.81
C LEU A 431 12.90 7.20 -9.93
N LEU A 432 13.15 5.89 -9.98
CA LEU A 432 14.50 5.36 -10.17
C LEU A 432 15.06 5.69 -11.56
N ILE A 433 14.26 5.58 -12.61
CA ILE A 433 14.69 5.94 -13.98
C ILE A 433 15.07 7.41 -14.05
N VAL A 434 14.20 8.30 -13.58
CA VAL A 434 14.47 9.76 -13.56
C VAL A 434 15.70 10.05 -12.70
N GLY A 435 15.76 9.44 -11.51
CA GLY A 435 16.87 9.61 -10.58
C GLY A 435 18.22 9.20 -11.15
N ILE A 436 18.27 8.09 -11.88
CA ILE A 436 19.49 7.60 -12.53
C ILE A 436 19.94 8.55 -13.66
N VAL A 437 19.01 9.01 -14.49
CA VAL A 437 19.32 9.98 -15.54
C VAL A 437 19.90 11.26 -14.95
N VAL A 438 19.25 11.79 -13.92
CA VAL A 438 19.71 13.00 -13.22
C VAL A 438 21.06 12.76 -12.55
N ALA A 439 21.24 11.62 -11.85
CA ALA A 439 22.49 11.27 -11.20
C ALA A 439 23.66 11.14 -12.18
N PHE A 440 23.44 10.47 -13.31
CA PHE A 440 24.46 10.33 -14.36
C PHE A 440 24.87 11.69 -14.93
N VAL A 441 23.89 12.56 -15.24
CA VAL A 441 24.15 13.91 -15.76
C VAL A 441 24.90 14.76 -14.73
N LEU A 442 24.44 14.75 -13.47
CA LEU A 442 25.12 15.48 -12.39
C LEU A 442 26.53 14.94 -12.10
N ALA A 443 26.73 13.63 -12.16
CA ALA A 443 28.07 13.05 -12.01
C ALA A 443 29.01 13.53 -13.12
N LEU A 444 28.53 13.47 -14.38
CA LEU A 444 29.34 13.87 -15.54
C LEU A 444 29.61 15.39 -15.59
N ALA A 445 28.63 16.23 -15.29
CA ALA A 445 28.76 17.70 -15.35
C ALA A 445 29.26 18.25 -13.99
N GLY A 446 28.53 18.08 -12.93
CA GLY A 446 28.84 18.62 -11.59
C GLY A 446 30.08 17.99 -10.97
N GLY A 447 30.23 16.66 -11.11
CA GLY A 447 31.40 15.92 -10.63
C GLY A 447 32.68 16.36 -11.34
N THR A 448 32.65 16.49 -12.66
CA THR A 448 33.78 17.05 -13.45
C THR A 448 34.11 18.47 -13.01
N ALA A 449 33.13 19.35 -12.90
CA ALA A 449 33.31 20.74 -12.49
C ALA A 449 33.93 20.85 -11.08
N ALA A 450 33.44 20.05 -10.12
CA ALA A 450 33.92 20.02 -8.75
C ALA A 450 35.40 19.56 -8.67
N MET A 451 35.76 18.50 -9.43
CA MET A 451 37.15 17.99 -9.46
C MET A 451 38.11 19.00 -10.03
N VAL A 452 37.72 19.72 -11.11
CA VAL A 452 38.54 20.79 -11.74
C VAL A 452 38.70 21.97 -10.78
N LEU A 453 37.67 22.39 -10.07
CA LEU A 453 37.76 23.48 -9.10
C LEU A 453 38.61 23.12 -7.87
N ALA A 454 38.51 21.89 -7.41
CA ALA A 454 39.33 21.43 -6.28
C ALA A 454 40.81 21.39 -6.61
N ASP A 455 41.17 21.06 -7.88
CA ASP A 455 42.56 21.05 -8.34
C ASP A 455 43.12 22.48 -8.44
N ARG A 456 42.30 23.45 -8.89
CA ARG A 456 42.69 24.87 -9.00
C ARG A 456 42.93 25.55 -7.63
N ARG A 457 42.31 25.07 -6.55
CA ARG A 457 42.38 25.63 -5.19
C ARG A 457 43.57 25.14 -4.37
N THR A 458 44.50 24.34 -4.94
CA THR A 458 45.69 23.86 -4.24
C THR A 458 47.00 24.46 -4.78
N PRO A 459 47.37 25.71 -4.38
CA PRO A 459 48.81 26.04 -4.24
C PRO A 459 49.27 25.29 -2.99
N ARG A 460 50.35 24.52 -3.13
CA ARG A 460 51.03 23.91 -1.95
C ARG A 460 51.72 24.99 -1.17
N PRO A 461 51.33 25.33 0.08
CA PRO A 461 52.24 25.96 1.01
C PRO A 461 53.03 24.85 1.69
N PRO A 462 54.36 24.93 1.72
CA PRO A 462 55.16 24.06 2.57
C PRO A 462 54.93 24.48 4.03
N GLY A 463 54.54 23.54 4.88
CA GLY A 463 54.75 23.72 6.32
C GLY A 463 53.56 23.89 7.24
N ARG A 464 52.30 23.50 6.91
CA ARG A 464 51.26 23.46 7.96
C ARG A 464 51.15 22.05 8.58
N ARG A 465 51.29 22.00 9.92
CA ARG A 465 51.10 20.83 10.78
C ARG A 465 49.83 20.11 10.41
N ARG A 466 49.95 18.83 10.05
CA ARG A 466 48.82 17.92 9.80
C ARG A 466 48.08 17.74 11.14
N LEU A 467 46.78 18.13 11.19
CA LEU A 467 45.87 17.59 12.19
C LEU A 467 45.98 16.05 12.18
N PRO A 468 45.95 15.37 13.33
CA PRO A 468 46.05 13.94 13.40
C PRO A 468 44.89 13.33 12.57
N ARG A 469 45.27 12.72 11.43
CA ARG A 469 44.36 11.88 10.70
C ARG A 469 44.08 10.66 11.56
N VAL A 470 42.84 10.47 11.99
CA VAL A 470 42.41 9.18 12.51
C VAL A 470 42.52 8.22 11.33
N ASP A 471 43.62 7.49 11.28
CA ASP A 471 43.90 6.50 10.24
C ASP A 471 43.18 5.19 10.63
N VAL A 472 41.86 5.19 10.44
CA VAL A 472 41.02 4.01 10.69
C VAL A 472 41.47 2.80 9.85
N ARG A 473 42.26 3.03 8.80
CA ARG A 473 42.81 1.99 7.93
C ARG A 473 43.97 1.20 8.55
N GLY A 474 44.66 1.76 9.56
CA GLY A 474 45.65 1.05 10.34
C GLY A 474 45.06 0.14 11.39
N SER A 475 43.74 0.18 11.63
CA SER A 475 43.09 -0.72 12.58
C SER A 475 43.18 -2.17 12.12
N ARG A 476 43.60 -3.06 13.03
CA ARG A 476 43.75 -4.50 12.78
C ARG A 476 42.54 -5.16 12.07
N PRO A 477 41.26 -4.85 12.37
CA PRO A 477 40.15 -5.48 11.71
C PRO A 477 39.99 -5.08 10.23
N VAL A 478 40.25 -3.82 9.87
CA VAL A 478 40.15 -3.35 8.47
C VAL A 478 41.26 -3.96 7.61
N LEU A 479 42.48 -4.10 8.16
CA LEU A 479 43.59 -4.79 7.50
C LEU A 479 43.34 -6.29 7.35
N ALA A 480 42.68 -6.94 8.33
CA ALA A 480 42.32 -8.37 8.27
C ALA A 480 41.27 -8.62 7.18
N VAL A 481 40.20 -7.81 7.11
CA VAL A 481 39.16 -7.90 6.07
C VAL A 481 39.75 -7.65 4.68
N ARG A 482 40.63 -6.69 4.53
CA ARG A 482 41.28 -6.37 3.25
C ARG A 482 42.23 -7.48 2.78
N ARG A 483 42.98 -8.13 3.71
CA ARG A 483 43.83 -9.29 3.39
C ARG A 483 43.03 -10.52 3.07
N GLY A 484 41.93 -10.77 3.81
CA GLY A 484 40.96 -11.85 3.53
C GLY A 484 40.34 -11.71 2.17
N ALA A 485 39.76 -10.53 1.82
CA ALA A 485 39.20 -10.26 0.52
C ALA A 485 40.21 -10.41 -0.64
N GLY A 486 41.45 -9.97 -0.44
CA GLY A 486 42.56 -10.19 -1.41
C GLY A 486 42.89 -11.66 -1.65
N ARG A 487 42.91 -12.49 -0.60
CA ARG A 487 43.15 -13.94 -0.71
C ARG A 487 41.99 -14.67 -1.41
N ILE A 488 40.77 -14.32 -1.08
CA ILE A 488 39.56 -14.89 -1.70
C ILE A 488 39.50 -14.54 -3.20
N SER A 489 39.79 -13.29 -3.57
CA SER A 489 39.76 -12.85 -4.97
C SER A 489 40.85 -13.52 -5.81
N THR A 490 42.09 -13.67 -5.27
CA THR A 490 43.17 -14.35 -6.00
C THR A 490 42.94 -15.85 -6.12
N GLY A 491 42.38 -16.49 -5.08
CA GLY A 491 41.97 -17.90 -5.12
C GLY A 491 40.85 -18.17 -6.13
N ALA A 492 39.79 -17.34 -6.10
CA ALA A 492 38.67 -17.44 -7.02
C ALA A 492 39.07 -17.23 -8.49
N LEU A 493 39.91 -16.22 -8.77
CA LEU A 493 40.45 -16.00 -10.12
C LEU A 493 41.32 -17.16 -10.61
N GLY A 494 42.13 -17.75 -9.71
CA GLY A 494 42.93 -18.93 -10.02
C GLY A 494 42.07 -20.16 -10.37
N LEU A 495 41.00 -20.41 -9.62
CA LEU A 495 40.08 -21.51 -9.86
C LEU A 495 39.25 -21.29 -11.14
N ALA A 496 38.75 -20.07 -11.36
CA ALA A 496 38.02 -19.68 -12.58
C ALA A 496 38.87 -19.82 -13.84
N HIS A 497 40.17 -19.55 -13.77
CA HIS A 497 41.09 -19.72 -14.89
C HIS A 497 41.44 -21.21 -15.16
N ARG A 498 41.75 -21.97 -14.09
CA ARG A 498 42.21 -23.37 -14.22
C ARG A 498 41.07 -24.33 -14.59
N ARG A 499 39.88 -24.18 -13.94
CA ARG A 499 38.73 -25.10 -14.06
C ARG A 499 37.41 -24.38 -14.26
N PRO A 500 37.25 -23.57 -15.34
CA PRO A 500 36.06 -22.73 -15.51
C PRO A 500 34.76 -23.54 -15.59
N GLY A 501 34.80 -24.74 -16.21
CA GLY A 501 33.62 -25.62 -16.33
C GLY A 501 33.06 -26.12 -14.98
N ARG A 502 33.97 -26.42 -14.00
CA ARG A 502 33.51 -26.85 -12.66
C ARG A 502 32.85 -25.69 -11.91
N VAL A 503 33.42 -24.47 -12.01
CA VAL A 503 32.82 -23.29 -11.39
C VAL A 503 31.44 -23.02 -11.94
N LEU A 504 31.29 -23.09 -13.27
CA LEU A 504 29.99 -22.88 -13.92
C LEU A 504 29.00 -24.01 -13.59
N LEU A 505 29.44 -25.28 -13.54
CA LEU A 505 28.58 -26.41 -13.17
C LEU A 505 28.01 -26.24 -11.76
N VAL A 506 28.86 -25.96 -10.77
CA VAL A 506 28.41 -25.75 -9.39
C VAL A 506 27.45 -24.57 -9.31
N ALA A 507 27.78 -23.48 -10.00
CA ALA A 507 26.95 -22.30 -10.05
C ALA A 507 25.56 -22.60 -10.64
N VAL A 508 25.49 -23.39 -11.72
CA VAL A 508 24.22 -23.80 -12.37
C VAL A 508 23.42 -24.73 -11.45
N VAL A 509 24.07 -25.72 -10.83
CA VAL A 509 23.37 -26.65 -9.93
C VAL A 509 22.73 -25.93 -8.76
N LEU A 510 23.45 -24.98 -8.13
CA LEU A 510 22.91 -24.16 -7.06
C LEU A 510 21.76 -23.25 -7.55
N ALA A 511 21.86 -22.70 -8.76
CA ALA A 511 20.80 -21.86 -9.33
C ALA A 511 19.53 -22.67 -9.63
N VAL A 512 19.67 -23.88 -10.19
CA VAL A 512 18.52 -24.78 -10.46
C VAL A 512 17.83 -25.18 -9.16
N ALA A 513 18.60 -25.55 -8.12
CA ALA A 513 18.05 -25.84 -6.81
C ALA A 513 17.29 -24.62 -6.22
N GLY A 514 17.83 -23.42 -6.42
CA GLY A 514 17.18 -22.20 -5.96
C GLY A 514 15.91 -21.84 -6.73
N TRP A 515 15.86 -22.02 -8.04
CA TRP A 515 14.63 -21.84 -8.82
C TRP A 515 13.56 -22.87 -8.45
N ALA A 516 13.94 -24.09 -8.11
CA ALA A 516 13.02 -25.07 -7.53
C ALA A 516 12.49 -24.63 -6.17
N ALA A 517 13.34 -24.06 -5.31
CA ALA A 517 12.93 -23.49 -4.02
C ALA A 517 12.04 -22.26 -4.15
N ASP A 518 12.21 -21.44 -5.21
CA ASP A 518 11.38 -20.24 -5.47
C ASP A 518 9.88 -20.56 -5.58
N THR A 519 9.55 -21.76 -6.07
CA THR A 519 8.15 -22.21 -6.20
C THR A 519 7.46 -22.37 -4.85
N GLN A 520 8.23 -22.45 -3.75
CA GLN A 520 7.72 -22.63 -2.38
C GLN A 520 7.75 -21.33 -1.57
N LEU A 521 8.31 -20.24 -2.11
CA LEU A 521 8.35 -18.95 -1.43
C LEU A 521 6.94 -18.33 -1.38
N LYS A 522 6.53 -17.98 -0.18
CA LYS A 522 5.25 -17.31 0.07
C LYS A 522 5.38 -15.79 -0.15
N VAL A 523 4.30 -15.19 -0.65
CA VAL A 523 4.18 -13.73 -0.76
C VAL A 523 3.25 -13.25 0.33
N GLN A 524 3.76 -12.43 1.22
CA GLN A 524 2.98 -11.76 2.25
C GLN A 524 2.27 -10.56 1.65
N THR A 525 0.97 -10.67 1.47
CA THR A 525 0.15 -9.62 0.85
C THR A 525 -0.86 -8.99 1.82
N GLU A 526 -0.97 -9.51 3.06
CA GLU A 526 -1.83 -8.93 4.07
C GLU A 526 -1.35 -7.52 4.45
N ILE A 527 -2.10 -6.50 4.05
CA ILE A 527 -1.76 -5.08 4.23
C ILE A 527 -1.47 -4.76 5.70
N LEU A 528 -2.25 -5.32 6.61
CA LEU A 528 -2.09 -5.10 8.05
C LEU A 528 -0.77 -5.65 8.62
N GLN A 529 -0.14 -6.63 7.98
CA GLN A 529 1.15 -7.15 8.39
C GLN A 529 2.32 -6.36 7.77
N LEU A 530 2.04 -5.57 6.74
CA LEU A 530 3.02 -4.75 6.03
C LEU A 530 3.22 -3.36 6.64
N VAL A 531 2.38 -2.99 7.62
CA VAL A 531 2.41 -1.69 8.31
C VAL A 531 3.00 -1.82 9.72
N PRO A 532 3.42 -0.71 10.38
CA PRO A 532 4.00 -0.76 11.72
C PRO A 532 3.03 -1.35 12.74
N GLN A 533 3.43 -2.46 13.38
CA GLN A 533 2.58 -3.20 14.32
C GLN A 533 2.45 -2.52 15.70
N ASN A 534 3.33 -1.56 15.97
CA ASN A 534 3.39 -0.84 17.24
C ASN A 534 2.48 0.39 17.29
N ASP A 535 1.85 0.77 16.17
CA ASP A 535 0.93 1.90 16.12
C ASP A 535 -0.37 1.56 16.88
N ALA A 536 -0.88 2.52 17.64
CA ALA A 536 -2.05 2.33 18.50
C ALA A 536 -3.29 1.97 17.67
N SER A 537 -3.53 2.69 16.57
CA SER A 537 -4.65 2.44 15.66
C SER A 537 -4.63 1.06 15.02
N VAL A 538 -3.44 0.53 14.68
CA VAL A 538 -3.27 -0.82 14.13
C VAL A 538 -3.57 -1.88 15.20
N ARG A 539 -3.11 -1.65 16.44
CA ARG A 539 -3.44 -2.56 17.56
C ARG A 539 -4.93 -2.55 17.89
N ASP A 540 -5.56 -1.37 17.89
CA ASP A 540 -7.00 -1.26 18.17
C ASP A 540 -7.83 -1.82 17.00
N LEU A 541 -7.36 -1.70 15.76
CA LEU A 541 -7.99 -2.39 14.61
C LEU A 541 -7.91 -3.92 14.75
N LYS A 542 -6.77 -4.46 15.16
CA LYS A 542 -6.65 -5.92 15.43
C LYS A 542 -7.58 -6.36 16.55
N ARG A 543 -7.67 -5.60 17.64
CA ARG A 543 -8.61 -5.89 18.73
C ARG A 543 -10.06 -5.83 18.26
N LEU A 544 -10.40 -4.85 17.41
CA LEU A 544 -11.72 -4.79 16.79
C LEU A 544 -11.99 -6.06 15.97
N GLN A 545 -11.06 -6.49 15.15
CA GLN A 545 -11.17 -7.72 14.35
C GLN A 545 -11.32 -8.98 15.23
N GLU A 546 -10.56 -9.06 16.31
CA GLU A 546 -10.66 -10.16 17.28
C GLU A 546 -12.03 -10.19 17.99
N GLN A 547 -12.57 -9.03 18.37
CA GLN A 547 -13.87 -8.93 19.06
C GLN A 547 -15.06 -9.14 18.13
N THR A 548 -14.97 -8.65 16.90
CA THR A 548 -16.03 -8.78 15.90
C THR A 548 -15.95 -10.11 15.14
N GLY A 549 -14.79 -10.73 15.10
CA GLY A 549 -14.49 -11.86 14.23
C GLY A 549 -14.44 -11.50 12.74
N VAL A 550 -14.46 -10.19 12.41
CA VAL A 550 -14.59 -9.67 11.03
C VAL A 550 -13.33 -8.90 10.66
N ALA A 551 -12.72 -9.26 9.54
CA ALA A 551 -11.54 -8.58 8.98
C ALA A 551 -11.90 -7.26 8.28
N GLY A 552 -13.09 -7.20 7.69
CA GLY A 552 -13.59 -6.04 6.96
C GLY A 552 -14.97 -6.31 6.36
N GLN A 553 -15.55 -5.28 5.78
CA GLN A 553 -16.88 -5.35 5.15
C GLN A 553 -16.72 -5.50 3.63
N VAL A 554 -17.47 -6.42 3.06
CA VAL A 554 -17.64 -6.60 1.62
C VAL A 554 -19.04 -6.15 1.26
N ASP A 555 -19.16 -5.25 0.30
CA ASP A 555 -20.42 -4.71 -0.14
C ASP A 555 -20.75 -5.19 -1.56
N VAL A 556 -21.95 -5.75 -1.72
CA VAL A 556 -22.58 -5.89 -3.02
C VAL A 556 -23.26 -4.56 -3.31
N PHE A 557 -22.60 -3.76 -4.12
CA PHE A 557 -23.09 -2.46 -4.56
C PHE A 557 -24.00 -2.64 -5.77
N VAL A 558 -25.24 -2.22 -5.61
CA VAL A 558 -26.32 -2.42 -6.57
C VAL A 558 -26.78 -1.08 -7.10
N THR A 559 -26.82 -0.93 -8.42
CA THR A 559 -27.30 0.28 -9.10
C THR A 559 -28.36 -0.07 -10.16
N GLY A 560 -29.27 0.85 -10.42
CA GLY A 560 -30.32 0.69 -11.42
C GLY A 560 -31.30 1.85 -11.36
N ASP A 561 -32.27 1.91 -12.29
CA ASP A 561 -33.26 2.98 -12.34
C ASP A 561 -34.12 3.06 -11.07
N ASN A 562 -34.42 1.90 -10.48
CA ASN A 562 -35.14 1.80 -9.20
C ASN A 562 -34.80 0.47 -8.53
N VAL A 563 -33.80 0.52 -7.60
CA VAL A 563 -33.39 -0.67 -6.81
C VAL A 563 -34.40 -1.01 -5.68
N GLY A 564 -35.38 -0.13 -5.43
CA GLY A 564 -36.48 -0.36 -4.49
C GLY A 564 -37.62 -1.24 -5.07
N ARG A 565 -37.41 -1.90 -6.21
CA ARG A 565 -38.39 -2.87 -6.75
C ARG A 565 -38.47 -4.12 -5.89
N ALA A 566 -39.67 -4.63 -5.70
CA ALA A 566 -39.92 -5.86 -4.92
C ALA A 566 -39.05 -7.05 -5.41
N ALA A 567 -38.85 -7.19 -6.72
CA ALA A 567 -38.01 -8.22 -7.32
C ALA A 567 -36.54 -8.08 -6.91
N THR A 568 -35.98 -6.84 -6.89
CA THR A 568 -34.62 -6.56 -6.48
C THR A 568 -34.41 -6.88 -5.00
N ILE A 569 -35.34 -6.49 -4.14
CA ILE A 569 -35.29 -6.75 -2.70
C ILE A 569 -35.40 -8.26 -2.42
N ALA A 570 -36.28 -8.97 -3.12
CA ALA A 570 -36.42 -10.42 -3.00
C ALA A 570 -35.12 -11.13 -3.44
N TRP A 571 -34.53 -10.72 -4.56
CA TRP A 571 -33.25 -11.25 -5.04
C TRP A 571 -32.12 -10.99 -4.05
N LEU A 572 -31.98 -9.77 -3.51
CA LEU A 572 -30.97 -9.45 -2.49
C LEU A 572 -31.16 -10.29 -1.22
N GLY A 573 -32.39 -10.47 -0.78
CA GLY A 573 -32.69 -11.33 0.38
C GLY A 573 -32.38 -12.81 0.13
N ASP A 574 -32.63 -13.30 -1.08
CA ASP A 574 -32.31 -14.67 -1.48
C ASP A 574 -30.77 -14.86 -1.58
N LEU A 575 -30.08 -13.92 -2.20
CA LEU A 575 -28.61 -13.87 -2.27
C LEU A 575 -28.01 -13.88 -0.86
N GLN A 576 -28.48 -13.02 0.05
CA GLN A 576 -28.03 -12.97 1.43
C GLN A 576 -28.18 -14.33 2.12
N ARG A 577 -29.36 -14.95 2.04
CA ARG A 577 -29.62 -16.27 2.65
C ARG A 577 -28.74 -17.37 2.08
N LYS A 578 -28.61 -17.46 0.74
CA LYS A 578 -27.80 -18.48 0.06
C LYS A 578 -26.33 -18.38 0.44
N VAL A 579 -25.78 -17.16 0.40
CA VAL A 579 -24.37 -16.91 0.74
C VAL A 579 -24.10 -17.24 2.20
N LEU A 580 -24.92 -16.73 3.11
CA LEU A 580 -24.75 -16.98 4.56
C LEU A 580 -24.85 -18.47 4.89
N ALA A 581 -25.82 -19.19 4.32
CA ALA A 581 -25.99 -20.63 4.54
C ALA A 581 -24.78 -21.42 4.01
N LYS A 582 -24.27 -21.08 2.81
CA LYS A 582 -23.13 -21.75 2.19
C LYS A 582 -21.86 -21.64 3.05
N TYR A 583 -21.64 -20.49 3.69
CA TYR A 583 -20.45 -20.23 4.50
C TYR A 583 -20.66 -20.49 6.01
N GLY A 584 -21.66 -21.27 6.38
CA GLY A 584 -21.84 -21.84 7.72
C GLY A 584 -22.49 -20.91 8.74
N TYR A 585 -23.01 -19.75 8.32
CA TYR A 585 -23.77 -18.87 9.20
C TYR A 585 -25.14 -19.49 9.55
N SER A 586 -25.50 -19.43 10.80
CA SER A 586 -26.86 -19.71 11.26
C SER A 586 -27.25 -18.74 12.37
N THR A 587 -28.53 -18.37 12.42
CA THR A 587 -29.07 -17.46 13.46
C THR A 587 -28.87 -18.01 14.86
N ALA A 588 -28.85 -19.35 15.03
CA ALA A 588 -28.63 -20.00 16.30
C ALA A 588 -27.20 -19.86 16.81
N ARG A 589 -26.20 -20.02 15.92
CA ARG A 589 -24.77 -19.97 16.28
C ARG A 589 -24.17 -18.55 16.15
N GLY A 590 -24.87 -17.62 15.48
CA GLY A 590 -24.32 -16.31 15.13
C GLY A 590 -23.18 -16.44 14.13
N CYS A 591 -22.23 -15.48 14.17
CA CYS A 591 -21.06 -15.49 13.28
C CYS A 591 -20.07 -16.62 13.60
N GLY A 592 -19.87 -17.00 14.86
CA GLY A 592 -19.07 -18.15 15.25
C GLY A 592 -17.87 -18.45 14.33
N GLU A 593 -17.88 -19.63 13.69
CA GLU A 593 -16.86 -20.05 12.71
C GLU A 593 -17.21 -19.74 11.26
N ALA A 594 -18.34 -19.08 10.99
CA ALA A 594 -18.75 -18.74 9.63
C ALA A 594 -17.72 -17.84 8.93
N ALA A 595 -17.43 -18.13 7.66
CA ALA A 595 -16.50 -17.33 6.88
C ALA A 595 -17.07 -15.95 6.52
N ILE A 596 -18.39 -15.84 6.44
CA ILE A 596 -19.14 -14.61 6.15
C ILE A 596 -20.23 -14.42 7.20
N CYS A 597 -20.34 -13.17 7.68
CA CYS A 597 -21.36 -12.72 8.64
C CYS A 597 -22.32 -11.72 7.98
N PRO A 598 -23.59 -11.66 8.39
CA PRO A 598 -24.47 -10.61 7.93
C PRO A 598 -24.02 -9.26 8.50
N ALA A 599 -24.02 -8.23 7.64
CA ALA A 599 -23.95 -6.84 8.05
C ALA A 599 -25.27 -6.16 7.69
N PHE A 600 -25.51 -4.98 8.24
CA PHE A 600 -26.77 -4.27 8.01
C PHE A 600 -26.95 -3.92 6.51
N SER A 601 -28.04 -4.35 5.94
CA SER A 601 -28.28 -4.36 4.50
C SER A 601 -29.73 -4.01 4.15
N LEU A 602 -29.98 -3.66 2.90
CA LEU A 602 -31.33 -3.32 2.44
C LEU A 602 -32.39 -4.39 2.79
N PRO A 603 -32.18 -5.71 2.62
CA PRO A 603 -33.17 -6.72 3.00
C PRO A 603 -33.54 -6.72 4.48
N ASP A 604 -32.62 -6.28 5.35
CA ASP A 604 -32.83 -6.28 6.80
C ASP A 604 -33.91 -5.26 7.25
N LEU A 605 -34.16 -4.23 6.43
CA LEU A 605 -35.25 -3.27 6.66
C LEU A 605 -36.62 -3.93 6.59
N PHE A 606 -36.77 -5.00 5.80
CA PHE A 606 -38.04 -5.66 5.57
C PHE A 606 -38.37 -6.77 6.56
N GLY A 607 -37.42 -7.14 7.39
CA GLY A 607 -37.51 -8.19 8.42
C GLY A 607 -37.68 -9.58 7.80
N GLN A 608 -37.35 -10.62 8.57
CA GLN A 608 -37.63 -12.01 8.20
C GLN A 608 -39.11 -12.32 8.43
N ARG A 609 -39.99 -11.80 7.60
CA ARG A 609 -41.37 -12.29 7.56
C ARG A 609 -41.39 -13.59 6.77
N THR A 610 -41.62 -14.68 7.46
CA THR A 610 -41.93 -15.98 6.92
C THR A 610 -43.09 -15.89 5.94
N GLY A 611 -42.84 -16.14 4.63
CA GLY A 611 -43.88 -16.53 3.71
C GLY A 611 -44.30 -15.54 2.63
N GLY A 612 -43.40 -14.98 1.85
CA GLY A 612 -43.73 -14.37 0.59
C GLY A 612 -42.83 -13.18 0.19
N THR A 613 -42.63 -13.00 -1.11
CA THR A 613 -42.02 -11.77 -1.65
C THR A 613 -42.93 -10.60 -1.32
N PRO A 614 -42.43 -9.49 -0.77
CA PRO A 614 -43.23 -8.31 -0.47
C PRO A 614 -43.79 -7.75 -1.78
N THR A 615 -45.01 -7.27 -1.73
CA THR A 615 -45.62 -6.57 -2.88
C THR A 615 -44.99 -5.18 -3.03
N GLN A 616 -44.97 -4.62 -4.25
CA GLN A 616 -44.39 -3.28 -4.50
C GLN A 616 -45.00 -2.22 -3.56
N LYS A 617 -46.32 -2.24 -3.37
CA LYS A 617 -47.00 -1.32 -2.44
C LYS A 617 -46.50 -1.42 -1.00
N GLN A 618 -46.21 -2.62 -0.54
CA GLN A 618 -45.64 -2.84 0.80
C GLN A 618 -44.20 -2.32 0.90
N VAL A 619 -43.41 -2.51 -0.17
CA VAL A 619 -42.04 -2.00 -0.24
C VAL A 619 -42.06 -0.48 -0.19
N ASP A 620 -42.86 0.18 -1.05
CA ASP A 620 -42.93 1.63 -1.10
C ASP A 620 -43.41 2.23 0.22
N ALA A 621 -44.50 1.69 0.79
CA ALA A 621 -45.02 2.14 2.07
C ALA A 621 -43.99 1.97 3.22
N LEU A 622 -43.20 0.92 3.18
CA LEU A 622 -42.18 0.69 4.22
C LEU A 622 -40.98 1.65 4.03
N LEU A 623 -40.47 1.80 2.81
CA LEU A 623 -39.33 2.69 2.55
C LEU A 623 -39.69 4.15 2.84
N ASP A 624 -40.96 4.56 2.58
CA ASP A 624 -41.44 5.91 2.92
C ASP A 624 -41.65 6.11 4.42
N ALA A 625 -41.94 5.04 5.16
CA ALA A 625 -42.16 5.07 6.61
C ALA A 625 -40.86 4.95 7.43
N ILE A 626 -39.80 4.41 6.84
CA ILE A 626 -38.51 4.24 7.56
C ILE A 626 -37.78 5.58 7.60
N PRO A 627 -37.38 6.04 8.81
CA PRO A 627 -36.60 7.27 8.90
C PRO A 627 -35.28 7.20 8.15
N PRO A 628 -34.82 8.34 7.61
CA PRO A 628 -33.55 8.43 6.88
C PRO A 628 -32.35 7.82 7.64
N TYR A 629 -32.33 7.92 8.98
CA TYR A 629 -31.30 7.32 9.82
C TYR A 629 -31.05 5.82 9.53
N PHE A 630 -32.11 5.04 9.32
CA PHE A 630 -31.98 3.61 9.04
C PHE A 630 -31.80 3.29 7.55
N SER A 631 -32.38 4.08 6.65
CA SER A 631 -32.38 3.78 5.21
C SER A 631 -31.15 4.31 4.48
N GLN A 632 -30.64 5.49 4.86
CA GLN A 632 -29.59 6.21 4.11
C GLN A 632 -28.25 5.47 3.94
N ASN A 633 -28.01 4.40 4.73
CA ASN A 633 -26.81 3.58 4.60
C ASN A 633 -26.97 2.37 3.68
N VAL A 634 -28.18 2.03 3.32
CA VAL A 634 -28.50 0.80 2.57
C VAL A 634 -29.25 1.06 1.28
N ILE A 635 -29.88 2.23 1.13
CA ILE A 635 -30.54 2.68 -0.09
C ILE A 635 -30.48 4.20 -0.20
N THR A 636 -30.19 4.72 -1.39
CA THR A 636 -30.20 6.16 -1.67
C THR A 636 -31.63 6.72 -1.68
N PRO A 637 -31.84 8.01 -1.34
CA PRO A 637 -33.17 8.64 -1.36
C PRO A 637 -33.88 8.58 -2.73
N ASP A 638 -33.11 8.65 -3.81
CA ASP A 638 -33.58 8.54 -5.20
C ASP A 638 -33.82 7.10 -5.65
N ARG A 639 -33.52 6.12 -4.76
CA ARG A 639 -33.65 4.68 -5.00
C ARG A 639 -32.87 4.16 -6.21
N THR A 640 -31.80 4.87 -6.63
CA THR A 640 -30.95 4.47 -7.75
C THR A 640 -29.81 3.56 -7.34
N ALA A 641 -29.46 3.52 -6.04
CA ALA A 641 -28.41 2.67 -5.51
C ALA A 641 -28.80 2.03 -4.17
N ALA A 642 -28.32 0.80 -3.95
CA ALA A 642 -28.50 0.07 -2.69
C ALA A 642 -27.25 -0.77 -2.36
N THR A 643 -27.14 -1.22 -1.10
CA THR A 643 -26.09 -2.09 -0.63
C THR A 643 -26.63 -3.34 0.03
N LEU A 644 -25.93 -4.48 -0.23
CA LEU A 644 -26.02 -5.69 0.54
C LEU A 644 -24.63 -5.99 1.11
N SER A 645 -24.50 -5.88 2.41
CA SER A 645 -23.20 -5.89 3.09
C SER A 645 -22.97 -7.20 3.84
N PHE A 646 -21.72 -7.65 3.84
CA PHE A 646 -21.26 -8.82 4.57
C PHE A 646 -19.99 -8.50 5.36
N GLY A 647 -19.90 -8.99 6.59
CA GLY A 647 -18.65 -9.04 7.32
C GLY A 647 -17.85 -10.27 6.88
N LEU A 648 -16.62 -10.07 6.45
CA LEU A 648 -15.71 -11.14 6.06
C LEU A 648 -14.82 -11.51 7.24
N LYS A 649 -14.74 -12.79 7.60
CA LYS A 649 -13.89 -13.29 8.68
C LYS A 649 -12.41 -13.09 8.33
N LEU A 650 -11.58 -12.89 9.35
CA LEU A 650 -10.13 -12.88 9.16
C LEU A 650 -9.65 -14.26 8.70
N MET A 651 -9.18 -14.33 7.47
CA MET A 651 -8.65 -15.54 6.82
C MET A 651 -7.58 -15.16 5.79
N PRO A 652 -6.74 -16.12 5.35
CA PRO A 652 -5.76 -15.87 4.29
C PRO A 652 -6.40 -15.33 3.01
N LEU A 653 -5.69 -14.44 2.29
CA LEU A 653 -6.22 -13.71 1.13
C LEU A 653 -6.63 -14.62 -0.03
N ASP A 654 -5.98 -15.76 -0.20
CA ASP A 654 -6.35 -16.80 -1.16
C ASP A 654 -7.75 -17.38 -0.86
N ARG A 655 -8.05 -17.67 0.40
CA ARG A 655 -9.41 -18.07 0.81
C ARG A 655 -10.42 -16.94 0.68
N GLN A 656 -10.01 -15.70 0.98
CA GLN A 656 -10.88 -14.54 0.73
C GLN A 656 -11.22 -14.43 -0.75
N GLN A 657 -10.25 -14.66 -1.64
CA GLN A 657 -10.47 -14.64 -3.09
C GLN A 657 -11.50 -15.69 -3.53
N GLU A 658 -11.40 -16.94 -3.02
CA GLU A 658 -12.38 -17.99 -3.32
C GLU A 658 -13.82 -17.59 -2.93
N VAL A 659 -13.96 -16.95 -1.77
CA VAL A 659 -15.24 -16.44 -1.28
C VAL A 659 -15.77 -15.32 -2.17
N LEU A 660 -14.90 -14.39 -2.58
CA LEU A 660 -15.27 -13.28 -3.45
C LEU A 660 -15.62 -13.73 -4.88
N ASP A 661 -14.93 -14.74 -5.40
CA ASP A 661 -15.23 -15.31 -6.72
C ASP A 661 -16.58 -16.04 -6.72
N GLU A 662 -16.95 -16.68 -5.62
CA GLU A 662 -18.28 -17.23 -5.46
C GLU A 662 -19.34 -16.14 -5.40
N LEU A 663 -19.09 -15.08 -4.62
CA LEU A 663 -20.00 -13.93 -4.60
C LEU A 663 -20.19 -13.34 -6.02
N ARG A 664 -19.11 -13.16 -6.78
CA ARG A 664 -19.18 -12.68 -8.16
C ARG A 664 -20.10 -13.54 -9.03
N ARG A 665 -19.95 -14.86 -8.97
CA ARG A 665 -20.81 -15.82 -9.72
C ARG A 665 -22.29 -15.67 -9.36
N GLN A 666 -22.60 -15.38 -8.09
CA GLN A 666 -23.99 -15.18 -7.66
C GLN A 666 -24.56 -13.85 -8.16
N LEU A 667 -23.72 -12.84 -8.41
CA LEU A 667 -24.17 -11.54 -8.94
C LEU A 667 -24.68 -11.64 -10.39
N ASP A 668 -24.22 -12.64 -11.14
CA ASP A 668 -24.68 -12.89 -12.52
C ASP A 668 -26.20 -13.24 -12.58
N THR A 669 -26.82 -13.56 -11.44
CA THR A 669 -28.26 -13.85 -11.32
C THR A 669 -29.11 -12.60 -11.07
N ALA A 670 -28.54 -11.40 -11.18
CA ALA A 670 -29.24 -10.14 -10.93
C ALA A 670 -30.44 -9.95 -11.88
N PRO A 671 -31.56 -9.36 -11.40
CA PRO A 671 -32.70 -9.07 -12.24
C PRO A 671 -32.36 -8.08 -13.38
N PRO A 672 -33.08 -8.12 -14.51
CA PRO A 672 -32.86 -7.17 -15.60
C PRO A 672 -32.99 -5.70 -15.13
N GLY A 673 -32.07 -4.85 -15.59
CA GLY A 673 -31.99 -3.43 -15.20
C GLY A 673 -31.31 -3.17 -13.84
N VAL A 674 -30.72 -4.22 -13.24
CA VAL A 674 -29.92 -4.13 -12.01
C VAL A 674 -28.48 -4.47 -12.32
N ASN A 675 -27.56 -3.56 -11.99
CA ASN A 675 -26.14 -3.80 -12.07
C ASN A 675 -25.57 -4.00 -10.65
N ALA A 676 -25.00 -5.17 -10.39
CA ALA A 676 -24.46 -5.53 -9.09
C ALA A 676 -22.95 -5.77 -9.18
N ARG A 677 -22.16 -5.11 -8.32
CA ARG A 677 -20.70 -5.22 -8.29
C ARG A 677 -20.21 -5.37 -6.86
N LEU A 678 -19.08 -6.07 -6.68
CA LEU A 678 -18.42 -6.14 -5.37
C LEU A 678 -17.58 -4.88 -5.15
N ALA A 679 -17.67 -4.35 -3.94
CA ALA A 679 -16.94 -3.17 -3.48
C ALA A 679 -16.42 -3.39 -2.05
N GLY A 680 -15.50 -2.53 -1.62
CA GLY A 680 -14.93 -2.54 -0.28
C GLY A 680 -13.47 -2.97 -0.22
N LEU A 681 -12.83 -2.62 0.89
CA LEU A 681 -11.40 -2.84 1.10
C LEU A 681 -10.94 -4.31 0.97
N PRO A 682 -11.66 -5.32 1.51
CA PRO A 682 -11.27 -6.72 1.33
C PRO A 682 -11.27 -7.16 -0.14
N VAL A 683 -12.18 -6.64 -0.96
CA VAL A 683 -12.25 -6.96 -2.40
C VAL A 683 -11.03 -6.38 -3.12
N LEU A 684 -10.66 -5.14 -2.79
CA LEU A 684 -9.46 -4.49 -3.32
C LEU A 684 -8.18 -5.24 -2.90
N ALA A 685 -8.09 -5.64 -1.62
CA ALA A 685 -6.95 -6.38 -1.11
C ALA A 685 -6.78 -7.75 -1.79
N ALA A 686 -7.87 -8.49 -1.99
CA ALA A 686 -7.85 -9.77 -2.68
C ALA A 686 -7.48 -9.60 -4.17
N GLU A 687 -8.01 -8.59 -4.86
CA GLU A 687 -7.63 -8.27 -6.24
C GLU A 687 -6.14 -7.89 -6.35
N ALA A 688 -5.62 -7.12 -5.40
CA ALA A 688 -4.20 -6.79 -5.35
C ALA A 688 -3.34 -8.03 -5.15
N ASN A 689 -3.78 -8.95 -4.25
CA ASN A 689 -3.10 -10.22 -4.01
C ASN A 689 -3.02 -11.08 -5.26
N ASP A 690 -4.15 -11.29 -5.94
CA ASP A 690 -4.19 -12.09 -7.19
C ASP A 690 -3.26 -11.51 -8.26
N LYS A 691 -3.22 -10.19 -8.39
CA LYS A 691 -2.32 -9.51 -9.33
C LYS A 691 -0.84 -9.64 -9.00
N VAL A 692 -0.47 -9.85 -7.74
CA VAL A 692 0.93 -9.88 -7.28
C VAL A 692 1.45 -11.30 -7.06
N SER A 693 0.64 -12.21 -6.52
CA SER A 693 1.09 -13.55 -6.08
C SER A 693 1.30 -14.55 -7.21
N GLY A 694 0.82 -14.28 -8.43
CA GLY A 694 0.89 -15.20 -9.57
C GLY A 694 2.32 -15.58 -9.96
N HIS A 695 2.70 -16.86 -9.80
CA HIS A 695 4.02 -17.42 -10.15
C HIS A 695 4.40 -17.15 -11.60
N GLY A 696 3.48 -17.34 -12.55
CA GLY A 696 3.72 -17.09 -13.98
C GLY A 696 4.11 -15.65 -14.27
N ARG A 697 3.56 -14.70 -13.52
CA ARG A 697 3.83 -13.27 -13.69
C ARG A 697 5.21 -12.88 -13.18
N ARG A 698 5.69 -13.50 -12.10
CA ARG A 698 7.07 -13.29 -11.62
C ARG A 698 8.09 -13.76 -12.65
N VAL A 699 7.90 -14.95 -13.19
CA VAL A 699 8.75 -15.50 -14.25
C VAL A 699 8.71 -14.60 -15.49
N LEU A 700 7.53 -14.13 -15.87
CA LEU A 700 7.39 -13.23 -17.02
C LEU A 700 8.14 -11.90 -16.81
N THR A 701 8.05 -11.28 -15.63
CA THR A 701 8.77 -10.03 -15.32
C THR A 701 10.28 -10.24 -15.28
N LEU A 702 10.76 -11.37 -14.77
CA LEU A 702 12.17 -11.74 -14.78
C LEU A 702 12.69 -11.90 -16.21
N ILE A 703 11.97 -12.65 -17.05
CA ILE A 703 12.33 -12.84 -18.46
C ILE A 703 12.29 -11.52 -19.21
N ALA A 704 11.24 -10.71 -19.01
CA ALA A 704 11.13 -9.39 -19.63
C ALA A 704 12.31 -8.48 -19.25
N GLY A 705 12.71 -8.47 -17.96
CA GLY A 705 13.88 -7.73 -17.47
C GLY A 705 15.17 -8.17 -18.14
N LEU A 706 15.38 -9.47 -18.22
CA LEU A 706 16.56 -10.05 -18.86
C LEU A 706 16.61 -9.72 -20.35
N LEU A 707 15.48 -9.84 -21.04
CA LEU A 707 15.37 -9.54 -22.48
C LEU A 707 15.57 -8.04 -22.77
N ALA A 708 15.00 -7.15 -21.94
CA ALA A 708 15.15 -5.71 -22.07
C ALA A 708 16.62 -5.30 -21.91
N VAL A 709 17.29 -5.82 -20.89
CA VAL A 709 18.72 -5.56 -20.66
C VAL A 709 19.57 -6.18 -21.79
N ALA A 710 19.29 -7.43 -22.19
CA ALA A 710 19.99 -8.09 -23.29
C ALA A 710 19.86 -7.29 -24.59
N ALA A 711 18.68 -6.77 -24.90
CA ALA A 711 18.43 -5.97 -26.10
C ALA A 711 19.29 -4.68 -26.10
N VAL A 712 19.32 -3.95 -24.98
CA VAL A 712 20.15 -2.76 -24.84
C VAL A 712 21.63 -3.09 -25.01
N LEU A 713 22.11 -4.17 -24.39
CA LEU A 713 23.50 -4.59 -24.53
C LEU A 713 23.83 -5.06 -25.94
N LEU A 714 22.92 -5.76 -26.65
CA LEU A 714 23.10 -6.16 -28.05
C LEU A 714 23.25 -4.95 -28.96
N VAL A 715 22.39 -3.95 -28.78
CA VAL A 715 22.46 -2.70 -29.58
C VAL A 715 23.75 -1.92 -29.26
N ALA A 716 24.11 -1.81 -27.97
CA ALA A 716 25.29 -1.03 -27.56
C ALA A 716 26.62 -1.72 -27.94
N LEU A 717 26.71 -3.04 -27.73
CA LEU A 717 27.96 -3.79 -27.91
C LEU A 717 28.06 -4.46 -29.30
N ARG A 718 26.98 -4.47 -30.07
CA ARG A 718 26.90 -5.03 -31.44
C ARG A 718 27.43 -6.44 -31.60
N SER A 719 27.34 -7.26 -30.57
CA SER A 719 27.81 -8.64 -30.55
C SER A 719 27.07 -9.45 -29.51
N ALA A 720 26.44 -10.57 -29.91
CA ALA A 720 25.70 -11.45 -29.01
C ALA A 720 26.58 -11.99 -27.87
N LYS A 721 27.81 -12.45 -28.17
CA LYS A 721 28.73 -12.93 -27.14
C LYS A 721 29.10 -11.84 -26.11
N ARG A 722 29.26 -10.60 -26.58
CA ARG A 722 29.57 -9.46 -25.70
C ARG A 722 28.37 -9.06 -24.84
N ALA A 723 27.18 -9.23 -25.34
CA ALA A 723 25.96 -8.89 -24.62
C ALA A 723 25.54 -9.97 -23.60
N LEU A 724 25.66 -11.26 -23.98
CA LEU A 724 25.11 -12.36 -23.18
C LEU A 724 26.05 -12.85 -22.07
N VAL A 725 27.39 -12.85 -22.28
CA VAL A 725 28.33 -13.31 -21.24
C VAL A 725 28.23 -12.53 -19.93
N PRO A 726 28.10 -11.20 -19.91
CA PRO A 726 27.86 -10.45 -18.67
C PRO A 726 26.56 -10.81 -17.93
N LEU A 727 25.55 -11.36 -18.62
CA LEU A 727 24.27 -11.73 -18.01
C LEU A 727 24.31 -13.09 -17.30
N VAL A 728 25.26 -13.97 -17.66
CA VAL A 728 25.35 -15.32 -17.06
C VAL A 728 25.39 -15.31 -15.53
N PRO A 729 26.30 -14.57 -14.84
CA PRO A 729 26.33 -14.57 -13.40
C PRO A 729 25.07 -13.98 -12.78
N ILE A 730 24.38 -13.07 -13.47
CA ILE A 730 23.19 -12.39 -13.00
C ILE A 730 22.00 -13.35 -12.98
N VAL A 731 21.83 -14.09 -14.10
CA VAL A 731 20.77 -15.12 -14.19
C VAL A 731 20.95 -16.18 -13.11
N LEU A 732 22.18 -16.65 -12.92
CA LEU A 732 22.45 -17.66 -11.89
C LEU A 732 22.25 -17.10 -10.46
N ALA A 733 22.57 -15.83 -10.25
CA ALA A 733 22.37 -15.18 -8.94
C ALA A 733 20.89 -15.12 -8.53
N THR A 734 19.95 -15.02 -9.45
CA THR A 734 18.51 -15.05 -9.10
C THR A 734 18.15 -16.38 -8.43
N GLY A 735 18.66 -17.50 -8.94
CA GLY A 735 18.42 -18.80 -8.30
C GLY A 735 19.09 -18.93 -6.94
N TRP A 736 20.34 -18.47 -6.78
CA TRP A 736 21.04 -18.52 -5.49
C TRP A 736 20.34 -17.65 -4.44
N SER A 737 19.81 -16.52 -4.87
CA SER A 737 19.05 -15.63 -4.00
C SER A 737 17.78 -16.31 -3.50
N SER A 738 16.99 -16.91 -4.40
CA SER A 738 15.79 -17.67 -4.02
C SER A 738 16.13 -18.84 -3.06
N LEU A 739 17.26 -19.53 -3.28
CA LEU A 739 17.71 -20.59 -2.37
C LEU A 739 18.02 -20.05 -0.95
N LEU A 740 18.68 -18.90 -0.87
CA LEU A 740 18.99 -18.26 0.41
C LEU A 740 17.73 -17.76 1.12
N LEU A 741 16.80 -17.13 0.40
CA LEU A 741 15.53 -16.65 0.95
C LEU A 741 14.71 -17.80 1.52
N PHE A 742 14.66 -18.94 0.79
CA PHE A 742 13.99 -20.16 1.23
C PHE A 742 14.66 -20.73 2.50
N ALA A 743 15.98 -20.84 2.51
CA ALA A 743 16.74 -21.36 3.64
C ALA A 743 16.60 -20.48 4.91
N LEU A 744 16.51 -19.15 4.73
CA LEU A 744 16.34 -18.19 5.82
C LEU A 744 14.85 -17.98 6.19
N ARG A 745 13.91 -18.62 5.48
CA ARG A 745 12.46 -18.49 5.67
C ARG A 745 11.97 -17.03 5.61
N ILE A 746 12.48 -16.28 4.63
CA ILE A 746 12.11 -14.90 4.42
C ILE A 746 10.97 -14.87 3.39
N ASP A 747 9.78 -14.44 3.81
CA ASP A 747 8.64 -14.26 2.93
C ASP A 747 8.84 -13.02 2.03
N LEU A 748 8.38 -13.13 0.79
CA LEU A 748 8.37 -12.02 -0.14
C LEU A 748 7.18 -11.09 0.17
N ASN A 749 7.28 -9.83 -0.24
CA ASN A 749 6.19 -8.87 -0.18
C ASN A 749 5.91 -8.27 -1.58
N PRO A 750 4.84 -7.49 -1.78
CA PRO A 750 4.52 -6.92 -3.09
C PRO A 750 5.65 -6.12 -3.75
N MET A 751 6.51 -5.47 -2.97
CA MET A 751 7.69 -4.78 -3.49
C MET A 751 8.81 -5.76 -3.86
N SER A 752 9.02 -6.81 -3.07
CA SER A 752 10.10 -7.77 -3.32
C SER A 752 9.82 -8.72 -4.49
N VAL A 753 8.56 -8.89 -4.90
CA VAL A 753 8.19 -9.69 -6.08
C VAL A 753 8.82 -9.16 -7.38
N VAL A 754 8.95 -7.84 -7.50
CA VAL A 754 9.57 -7.19 -8.67
C VAL A 754 11.07 -6.98 -8.51
N LEU A 755 11.64 -7.46 -7.43
CA LEU A 755 13.05 -7.28 -7.08
C LEU A 755 14.00 -7.92 -8.09
N SER A 756 13.61 -9.03 -8.70
CA SER A 756 14.43 -9.72 -9.71
C SER A 756 14.81 -8.79 -10.86
N ALA A 757 13.88 -7.96 -11.34
CA ALA A 757 14.15 -6.97 -12.39
C ALA A 757 15.14 -5.88 -11.90
N LEU A 758 14.99 -5.43 -10.65
CA LEU A 758 15.87 -4.43 -10.03
C LEU A 758 17.28 -4.97 -9.86
N VAL A 759 17.43 -6.20 -9.38
CA VAL A 759 18.73 -6.85 -9.19
C VAL A 759 19.42 -7.10 -10.54
N ILE A 760 18.68 -7.54 -11.57
CA ILE A 760 19.20 -7.67 -12.92
C ILE A 760 19.75 -6.33 -13.42
N ALA A 761 18.98 -5.25 -13.23
CA ALA A 761 19.35 -3.92 -13.65
C ALA A 761 20.69 -3.46 -13.03
N ILE A 762 20.78 -3.50 -11.67
CA ILE A 762 21.96 -3.04 -10.93
C ILE A 762 23.18 -3.93 -11.18
N SER A 763 23.00 -5.23 -11.15
CA SER A 763 24.10 -6.18 -11.29
C SER A 763 24.69 -6.20 -12.70
N THR A 764 23.90 -5.84 -13.71
CA THR A 764 24.35 -5.70 -15.10
C THR A 764 25.45 -4.65 -15.20
N GLU A 765 25.33 -3.57 -14.47
CA GLU A 765 26.34 -2.51 -14.45
C GLU A 765 27.73 -3.04 -14.07
N PHE A 766 27.81 -3.78 -12.96
CA PHE A 766 29.06 -4.36 -12.48
C PHE A 766 29.67 -5.36 -13.47
N SER A 767 28.82 -6.20 -14.03
CA SER A 767 29.19 -7.25 -14.97
C SER A 767 29.70 -6.68 -16.30
N VAL A 768 29.03 -5.65 -16.84
CA VAL A 768 29.40 -4.98 -18.08
C VAL A 768 30.74 -4.27 -17.92
N LEU A 769 30.92 -3.50 -16.84
CA LEU A 769 32.16 -2.77 -16.57
C LEU A 769 33.39 -3.70 -16.52
N LEU A 770 33.29 -4.81 -15.80
CA LEU A 770 34.36 -5.79 -15.70
C LEU A 770 34.62 -6.51 -17.03
N SER A 771 33.56 -6.88 -17.75
CA SER A 771 33.68 -7.55 -19.05
C SER A 771 34.36 -6.67 -20.10
N GLU A 772 33.98 -5.41 -20.18
CA GLU A 772 34.58 -4.46 -21.12
C GLU A 772 36.04 -4.13 -20.74
N ARG A 773 36.34 -4.04 -19.44
CA ARG A 773 37.73 -3.87 -19.00
C ARG A 773 38.59 -5.08 -19.37
N TYR A 774 38.13 -6.28 -19.10
CA TYR A 774 38.82 -7.51 -19.49
C TYR A 774 39.10 -7.53 -21.01
N ARG A 775 38.13 -7.21 -21.84
CA ARG A 775 38.26 -7.15 -23.29
C ARG A 775 39.25 -6.08 -23.76
N SER A 776 39.25 -4.92 -23.12
CA SER A 776 40.21 -3.87 -23.41
C SER A 776 41.63 -4.32 -23.14
N GLU A 777 41.88 -5.07 -22.05
CA GLU A 777 43.22 -5.65 -21.77
C GLU A 777 43.58 -6.77 -22.75
N ARG A 778 42.60 -7.60 -23.16
CA ARG A 778 42.81 -8.62 -24.20
C ARG A 778 43.14 -8.00 -25.58
N ALA A 779 42.48 -6.87 -25.94
CA ALA A 779 42.80 -6.17 -27.18
C ALA A 779 44.22 -5.57 -27.23
N LYS A 780 44.89 -5.36 -26.09
CA LYS A 780 46.29 -4.98 -25.98
C LYS A 780 47.26 -6.16 -26.16
N GLY A 781 46.75 -7.35 -26.50
CA GLY A 781 47.58 -8.54 -26.70
C GLY A 781 47.95 -9.31 -25.41
N ARG A 782 47.46 -8.92 -24.23
CA ARG A 782 47.72 -9.64 -22.99
C ARG A 782 47.16 -11.03 -22.93
N GLN A 783 47.81 -11.95 -22.29
CA GLN A 783 47.30 -13.30 -22.05
C GLN A 783 46.07 -13.29 -21.17
N VAL A 784 45.23 -14.34 -21.24
CA VAL A 784 43.96 -14.47 -20.47
C VAL A 784 44.14 -14.24 -18.98
N ALA A 785 45.18 -14.88 -18.40
CA ALA A 785 45.47 -14.78 -16.96
C ALA A 785 45.91 -13.36 -16.52
N GLU A 786 46.69 -12.70 -17.36
CA GLU A 786 47.16 -11.31 -17.12
C GLU A 786 46.01 -10.33 -17.30
N ALA A 787 45.24 -10.44 -18.39
CA ALA A 787 44.08 -9.61 -18.64
C ALA A 787 43.03 -9.68 -17.49
N LEU A 788 42.81 -10.89 -16.96
CA LEU A 788 41.95 -11.07 -15.78
C LEU A 788 42.53 -10.40 -14.52
N ARG A 789 43.81 -10.59 -14.23
CA ARG A 789 44.44 -9.94 -13.06
C ARG A 789 44.36 -8.44 -13.13
N ASP A 790 44.61 -7.87 -14.31
CA ASP A 790 44.65 -6.43 -14.48
C ASP A 790 43.23 -5.83 -14.45
N ALA A 791 42.27 -6.50 -15.07
CA ALA A 791 40.88 -6.08 -15.03
C ALA A 791 40.29 -6.11 -13.60
N TYR A 792 40.52 -7.21 -12.88
CA TYR A 792 40.05 -7.38 -11.49
C TYR A 792 40.86 -6.57 -10.49
N GLY A 793 42.17 -6.37 -10.68
CA GLY A 793 43.02 -5.55 -9.82
C GLY A 793 42.69 -4.05 -9.85
N SER A 794 42.29 -3.54 -11.00
CA SER A 794 41.91 -2.13 -11.19
C SER A 794 40.40 -1.89 -11.10
N THR A 795 39.63 -2.40 -12.07
CA THR A 795 38.18 -2.19 -12.17
C THR A 795 37.42 -3.05 -11.18
N GLY A 796 37.86 -4.28 -10.87
CA GLY A 796 37.23 -5.14 -9.87
C GLY A 796 37.20 -4.57 -8.46
N ALA A 797 38.28 -3.87 -8.06
CA ALA A 797 38.30 -3.16 -6.78
C ALA A 797 37.32 -1.99 -6.73
N ALA A 798 37.16 -1.26 -7.86
CA ALA A 798 36.18 -0.19 -7.96
C ALA A 798 34.74 -0.74 -7.95
N VAL A 799 34.45 -1.82 -8.68
CA VAL A 799 33.17 -2.52 -8.70
C VAL A 799 32.82 -3.08 -7.32
N ALA A 800 33.76 -3.71 -6.62
CA ALA A 800 33.53 -4.18 -5.25
C ALA A 800 33.21 -3.02 -4.29
N ALA A 801 33.94 -1.90 -4.40
CA ALA A 801 33.71 -0.71 -3.61
C ALA A 801 32.32 -0.10 -3.90
N SER A 802 31.95 -0.02 -5.17
CA SER A 802 30.63 0.43 -5.63
C SER A 802 29.52 -0.51 -5.17
N GLY A 803 29.68 -1.83 -5.35
CA GLY A 803 28.71 -2.81 -4.86
C GLY A 803 28.49 -2.71 -3.35
N ILE A 804 29.54 -2.51 -2.55
CA ILE A 804 29.43 -2.29 -1.10
C ILE A 804 28.65 -1.01 -0.79
N THR A 805 28.82 0.08 -1.54
CA THR A 805 28.06 1.32 -1.32
C THR A 805 26.59 1.14 -1.68
N VAL A 806 26.27 0.41 -2.75
CA VAL A 806 24.88 0.09 -3.12
C VAL A 806 24.23 -0.79 -2.06
N VAL A 807 24.90 -1.88 -1.64
CA VAL A 807 24.41 -2.76 -0.56
C VAL A 807 24.20 -1.98 0.73
N ALA A 808 25.12 -1.07 1.10
CA ALA A 808 24.97 -0.20 2.27
C ALA A 808 23.78 0.75 2.15
N GLY A 809 23.51 1.29 0.95
CA GLY A 809 22.33 2.10 0.67
C GLY A 809 21.02 1.34 0.90
N PHE A 810 20.91 0.10 0.41
CA PHE A 810 19.75 -0.77 0.66
C PHE A 810 19.66 -1.25 2.11
N ALA A 811 20.79 -1.46 2.79
CA ALA A 811 20.81 -1.87 4.19
C ALA A 811 20.16 -0.83 5.12
N VAL A 812 20.16 0.44 4.75
CA VAL A 812 19.48 1.50 5.49
C VAL A 812 17.98 1.23 5.59
N LEU A 813 17.38 0.61 4.58
CA LEU A 813 15.93 0.28 4.58
C LEU A 813 15.56 -0.71 5.70
N ILE A 814 16.51 -1.51 6.19
CA ILE A 814 16.32 -2.44 7.31
C ILE A 814 15.99 -1.69 8.61
N LEU A 815 16.39 -0.42 8.72
CA LEU A 815 16.10 0.44 9.87
C LEU A 815 14.66 0.98 9.85
N SER A 816 13.90 0.74 8.78
CA SER A 816 12.52 1.22 8.66
C SER A 816 11.61 0.56 9.70
N THR A 817 10.69 1.36 10.26
CA THR A 817 9.59 0.88 11.11
C THR A 817 8.52 0.14 10.30
N PHE A 818 8.45 0.36 8.97
CA PHE A 818 7.53 -0.32 8.07
C PHE A 818 8.07 -1.71 7.69
N PRO A 819 7.40 -2.81 8.05
CA PRO A 819 7.82 -4.16 7.68
C PRO A 819 7.96 -4.34 6.17
N LEU A 820 7.10 -3.71 5.37
CA LEU A 820 7.16 -3.69 3.91
C LEU A 820 8.53 -3.22 3.40
N ILE A 821 9.01 -2.06 3.90
CA ILE A 821 10.28 -1.44 3.49
C ILE A 821 11.47 -2.22 4.07
N ARG A 822 11.36 -2.64 5.33
CA ARG A 822 12.41 -3.40 6.03
C ARG A 822 12.70 -4.73 5.34
N ASN A 823 11.65 -5.51 5.05
CA ASN A 823 11.80 -6.79 4.37
C ASN A 823 12.30 -6.61 2.93
N PHE A 824 11.81 -5.59 2.22
CA PHE A 824 12.34 -5.23 0.91
C PHE A 824 13.85 -4.91 0.97
N GLY A 825 14.28 -4.10 1.93
CA GLY A 825 15.69 -3.79 2.14
C GLY A 825 16.54 -5.02 2.43
N LEU A 826 16.05 -5.93 3.28
CA LEU A 826 16.73 -7.18 3.63
C LEU A 826 16.92 -8.09 2.41
N VAL A 827 15.86 -8.30 1.63
CA VAL A 827 15.91 -9.10 0.40
C VAL A 827 16.85 -8.46 -0.62
N CYS A 828 16.82 -7.13 -0.80
CA CYS A 828 17.77 -6.41 -1.66
C CYS A 828 19.22 -6.61 -1.25
N VAL A 829 19.52 -6.54 0.04
CA VAL A 829 20.89 -6.73 0.56
C VAL A 829 21.38 -8.15 0.25
N ILE A 830 20.55 -9.17 0.45
CA ILE A 830 20.87 -10.56 0.12
C ILE A 830 21.13 -10.69 -1.38
N ASP A 831 20.18 -10.26 -2.21
CA ASP A 831 20.21 -10.40 -3.66
C ASP A 831 21.43 -9.69 -4.28
N LEU A 832 21.68 -8.45 -3.89
CA LEU A 832 22.81 -7.67 -4.40
C LEU A 832 24.16 -8.24 -3.93
N THR A 833 24.22 -8.74 -2.70
CA THR A 833 25.45 -9.38 -2.18
C THR A 833 25.75 -10.66 -2.95
N VAL A 834 24.73 -11.50 -3.15
CA VAL A 834 24.84 -12.76 -3.93
C VAL A 834 25.23 -12.45 -5.37
N SER A 835 24.61 -11.46 -5.98
CA SER A 835 24.90 -11.06 -7.36
C SER A 835 26.31 -10.48 -7.50
N LEU A 836 26.75 -9.63 -6.56
CA LEU A 836 28.13 -9.10 -6.54
C LEU A 836 29.15 -10.23 -6.43
N LEU A 837 28.90 -11.21 -5.58
CA LEU A 837 29.74 -12.42 -5.47
C LEU A 837 29.74 -13.21 -6.79
N GLY A 838 28.57 -13.34 -7.44
CA GLY A 838 28.44 -13.97 -8.76
C GLY A 838 29.31 -13.27 -9.83
N VAL A 839 29.26 -11.94 -9.87
CA VAL A 839 30.10 -11.15 -10.79
C VAL A 839 31.58 -11.29 -10.47
N LEU A 840 31.97 -11.37 -9.21
CA LEU A 840 33.38 -11.49 -8.84
C LEU A 840 33.94 -12.90 -9.03
N ILE A 841 33.13 -13.96 -8.90
CA ILE A 841 33.56 -15.37 -8.92
C ILE A 841 33.24 -16.08 -10.22
N VAL A 842 31.98 -15.91 -10.74
CA VAL A 842 31.46 -16.67 -11.88
C VAL A 842 31.76 -15.98 -13.20
N LEU A 843 31.70 -14.64 -13.26
CA LEU A 843 32.01 -13.90 -14.48
C LEU A 843 33.41 -14.21 -15.07
N PRO A 844 34.50 -14.29 -14.28
CA PRO A 844 35.83 -14.72 -14.82
C PRO A 844 35.76 -16.08 -15.49
N ALA A 845 35.03 -17.04 -14.89
CA ALA A 845 34.91 -18.38 -15.45
C ALA A 845 34.10 -18.35 -16.77
N ALA A 846 33.03 -17.56 -16.85
CA ALA A 846 32.23 -17.38 -18.05
C ALA A 846 33.04 -16.72 -19.19
N LEU A 847 33.84 -15.71 -18.88
CA LEU A 847 34.74 -15.06 -19.84
C LEU A 847 35.78 -16.03 -20.42
N VAL A 848 36.46 -16.79 -19.54
CA VAL A 848 37.45 -17.81 -19.96
C VAL A 848 36.80 -18.90 -20.79
N TRP A 849 35.66 -19.42 -20.35
CA TRP A 849 34.92 -20.46 -21.07
C TRP A 849 34.55 -20.02 -22.49
N SER A 850 34.00 -18.81 -22.63
CA SER A 850 33.60 -18.26 -23.93
C SER A 850 34.75 -18.09 -24.93
N GLU A 851 36.01 -17.85 -24.46
CA GLU A 851 37.19 -17.79 -25.30
C GLU A 851 37.73 -19.18 -25.67
N ARG A 852 37.62 -20.18 -24.79
CA ARG A 852 38.03 -21.57 -25.08
C ARG A 852 37.16 -22.19 -26.19
N GLU A 853 35.83 -21.97 -26.13
CA GLU A 853 34.91 -22.42 -27.17
C GLU A 853 35.20 -21.74 -28.52
N ALA A 854 35.50 -20.44 -28.53
CA ALA A 854 35.85 -19.73 -29.76
C ALA A 854 37.11 -20.29 -30.42
N ARG A 855 38.09 -20.75 -29.64
CA ARG A 855 39.30 -21.40 -30.15
C ARG A 855 39.04 -22.83 -30.59
N ALA A 856 38.25 -23.62 -29.92
CA ALA A 856 37.84 -24.96 -30.29
C ALA A 856 37.00 -24.95 -31.60
N GLY A 857 36.05 -24.00 -31.73
CA GLY A 857 35.27 -23.83 -32.95
C GLY A 857 36.05 -23.32 -34.15
N ALA A 858 37.17 -22.57 -33.93
CA ALA A 858 38.09 -22.15 -34.99
C ALA A 858 39.08 -23.28 -35.42
N ALA A 859 39.26 -24.29 -34.56
CA ALA A 859 40.15 -25.43 -34.80
C ALA A 859 39.46 -26.61 -35.58
N LEU A 860 38.15 -26.57 -35.78
CA LEU A 860 37.45 -27.56 -36.59
C LEU A 860 37.71 -27.28 -38.10
N PRO A 861 38.37 -28.17 -38.84
CA PRO A 861 38.63 -27.99 -40.27
C PRO A 861 37.37 -28.23 -41.07
N GLY A 862 36.68 -27.16 -41.52
CA GLY A 862 35.47 -27.35 -42.29
C GLY A 862 34.61 -26.12 -42.58
N ARG A 863 35.20 -24.92 -42.73
CA ARG A 863 34.55 -23.81 -43.45
C ARG A 863 35.60 -22.86 -44.02
N ARG A 864 36.36 -23.33 -45.02
CA ARG A 864 37.04 -22.41 -45.94
C ARG A 864 35.95 -21.64 -46.69
N ARG A 865 35.75 -20.37 -46.39
CA ARG A 865 35.14 -19.41 -47.27
C ARG A 865 35.98 -19.41 -48.53
N ARG A 866 35.46 -19.97 -49.66
CA ARG A 866 35.97 -19.72 -51.00
C ARG A 866 35.89 -18.19 -51.23
N THR A 867 37.00 -17.52 -51.05
CA THR A 867 37.21 -16.22 -51.72
C THR A 867 37.30 -16.49 -53.22
N ARG A 868 36.31 -16.13 -54.00
CA ARG A 868 36.39 -15.97 -55.46
C ARG A 868 37.49 -14.96 -55.67
N ALA A 869 38.60 -15.42 -56.20
CA ALA A 869 39.55 -14.58 -56.98
C ALA A 869 38.79 -14.00 -58.15
N ALA A 870 38.64 -12.72 -58.23
CA ALA A 870 38.25 -12.05 -59.50
C ALA A 870 39.44 -12.02 -60.41
N ASP A 871 39.35 -12.73 -61.50
CA ASP A 871 40.26 -12.64 -62.64
C ASP A 871 40.25 -11.21 -63.19
N VAL A 872 41.42 -10.56 -63.23
CA VAL A 872 41.70 -9.39 -64.04
C VAL A 872 42.22 -9.85 -65.41
N PRO A 873 41.54 -9.55 -66.54
CA PRO A 873 42.14 -9.73 -67.82
C PRO A 873 43.10 -8.60 -68.13
N ALA A 874 44.14 -8.96 -68.87
CA ALA A 874 45.28 -8.16 -69.31
C ALA A 874 44.94 -6.83 -70.01
#